data_9a5a4120bebe0436758d602103fd9524
#
_entry.id   9a5a4120bebe0436758d602103fd9524
#
_cell.length_a   1.000
_cell.length_b   1.000
_cell.length_c   1.000
_cell.angle_alpha   90.00
_cell.angle_beta   90.00
_cell.angle_gamma   90.00
#
_symmetry.space_group_name_H-M   'P 1'
#
loop_
_entity.id
_entity.type
_entity.pdbx_description
1 polymer ?
#
loop_
_entity_poly.entity_id
_entity_poly.type
_entity_poly.pdbx_seq_one_letter_code
_entity_poly.pdbx_strand_id
1 'polypeptide(L)'
;MTKRALITGITGQDGSYLAEFLLNKGYEVVGMVRRTSTVTFERIKPIQSRLTLVTGDLADEISLINILREHRPSEVYNLAAQSFVQTSWSQPVFTGETTAIGVTRMLDAVRLVDPSIRFYQASSSEMFGKVQAVPQIETTSFYPRSPYGVAKLYGHWITVNYRESYNMFACSGILFNHECVSEVTPLVVRQAGVVDVVTPPELVALRRKGRSQQTFDLPDLEIWDGTAWTPVRAITATRRRSSDPDHQMLSLQTRGGVVSVTAHHHMLDAEHEVRVARTLAVGDQLALAPTFPPSPAWTTLTPELAEFLGLLTAEGYVAEQGKIQFTNTDPALLKRVGDLWSRLFLGTTSVQVTPSGWHAERDVTQLHLNGDRTIGRWLREQLYTADGFKRVPRLILNSSSVLQQTFLSGYYAGDGLKAGNGDSVKTNSAVLAQGLCWLYANQGRTCTVYVEHRGERSSYQLNLSSATPAGEKGQHLRKPAAELRRIETPPAADEWVFDLETGSGVFCAGVGRVVVHNSPRRGLEFVTRKISNAVARIKLGLDTELRLGNIDARRDWGFAGDYVEAMWLMLQQDQPDDYVIATGETHAVREFCELAFSHVGLDYTNYVVLDERFMRPAEVDLLIGDPAKARELLGWRPKTSFPDLVRMMVEADVQLLKEQYR
;
A
#
# COMPACT_ATOMS: atom_id res chain seq x y z
N MET A 1 28.16 17.23 -13.25
CA MET A 1 27.52 16.80 -14.53
C MET A 1 26.35 15.91 -14.18
N THR A 2 25.23 16.04 -14.87
CA THR A 2 24.06 15.18 -14.70
C THR A 2 24.45 13.76 -15.13
N LYS A 3 24.18 12.73 -14.29
CA LYS A 3 24.43 11.34 -14.66
C LYS A 3 23.46 10.93 -15.76
N ARG A 4 23.91 10.12 -16.72
CA ARG A 4 23.10 9.57 -17.80
C ARG A 4 23.06 8.06 -17.72
N ALA A 5 21.87 7.46 -17.84
CA ALA A 5 21.67 6.03 -17.83
C ALA A 5 21.06 5.55 -19.15
N LEU A 6 21.57 4.44 -19.68
CA LEU A 6 20.96 3.70 -20.79
C LEU A 6 20.18 2.50 -20.21
N ILE A 7 18.90 2.39 -20.55
CA ILE A 7 18.05 1.26 -20.17
C ILE A 7 17.65 0.49 -21.43
N THR A 8 18.09 -0.76 -21.55
CA THR A 8 17.51 -1.68 -22.54
C THR A 8 16.25 -2.32 -21.97
N GLY A 9 15.24 -2.59 -22.81
CA GLY A 9 13.98 -3.12 -22.33
C GLY A 9 13.12 -2.12 -21.55
N ILE A 10 13.26 -0.82 -21.81
CA ILE A 10 12.58 0.28 -21.11
C ILE A 10 11.04 0.17 -21.14
N THR A 11 10.44 -0.45 -22.15
CA THR A 11 9.00 -0.67 -22.28
C THR A 11 8.50 -1.87 -21.47
N GLY A 12 9.39 -2.62 -20.83
CA GLY A 12 9.06 -3.71 -19.89
C GLY A 12 8.55 -3.19 -18.55
N GLN A 13 8.13 -4.10 -17.66
CA GLN A 13 7.72 -3.78 -16.29
C GLN A 13 8.86 -3.07 -15.55
N ASP A 14 9.96 -3.76 -15.32
CA ASP A 14 11.10 -3.24 -14.56
C ASP A 14 11.75 -2.02 -15.24
N GLY A 15 11.84 -2.03 -16.58
CA GLY A 15 12.38 -0.92 -17.34
C GLY A 15 11.58 0.38 -17.17
N SER A 16 10.25 0.30 -17.09
CA SER A 16 9.38 1.46 -16.88
C SER A 16 9.49 2.03 -15.46
N TYR A 17 9.54 1.17 -14.44
CA TYR A 17 9.78 1.60 -13.06
C TYR A 17 11.18 2.16 -12.85
N LEU A 18 12.20 1.53 -13.43
CA LEU A 18 13.56 2.01 -13.34
C LEU A 18 13.73 3.38 -14.02
N ALA A 19 13.07 3.59 -15.17
CA ALA A 19 13.10 4.88 -15.86
C ALA A 19 12.49 5.99 -15.00
N GLU A 20 11.32 5.77 -14.38
CA GLU A 20 10.71 6.71 -13.43
C GLU A 20 11.61 6.97 -12.22
N PHE A 21 12.15 5.92 -11.64
CA PHE A 21 13.04 6.00 -10.49
C PHE A 21 14.30 6.84 -10.78
N LEU A 22 14.97 6.61 -11.93
CA LEU A 22 16.16 7.35 -12.32
C LEU A 22 15.86 8.81 -12.70
N LEU A 23 14.75 9.08 -13.40
CA LEU A 23 14.28 10.44 -13.67
C LEU A 23 14.02 11.22 -12.39
N ASN A 24 13.45 10.58 -11.36
CA ASN A 24 13.21 11.19 -10.05
C ASN A 24 14.51 11.43 -9.26
N LYS A 25 15.57 10.67 -9.54
CA LYS A 25 16.91 10.92 -9.01
C LYS A 25 17.71 11.97 -9.83
N GLY A 26 17.12 12.58 -10.84
CA GLY A 26 17.74 13.62 -11.65
C GLY A 26 18.66 13.10 -12.76
N TYR A 27 18.55 11.83 -13.15
CA TYR A 27 19.28 11.29 -14.31
C TYR A 27 18.66 11.75 -15.62
N GLU A 28 19.51 11.88 -16.66
CA GLU A 28 19.07 11.81 -18.05
C GLU A 28 18.91 10.33 -18.43
N VAL A 29 17.71 9.93 -18.87
CA VAL A 29 17.40 8.54 -19.18
C VAL A 29 17.28 8.34 -20.68
N VAL A 30 18.15 7.50 -21.24
CA VAL A 30 18.10 7.01 -22.61
C VAL A 30 17.46 5.62 -22.61
N GLY A 31 16.34 5.46 -23.30
CA GLY A 31 15.61 4.21 -23.39
C GLY A 31 15.79 3.52 -24.73
N MET A 32 16.38 2.34 -24.76
CA MET A 32 16.52 1.56 -26.00
C MET A 32 15.23 0.77 -26.27
N VAL A 33 14.67 0.97 -27.45
CA VAL A 33 13.49 0.27 -27.97
C VAL A 33 13.84 -0.47 -29.26
N ARG A 34 13.27 -1.67 -29.42
CA ARG A 34 13.43 -2.45 -30.64
C ARG A 34 12.55 -1.91 -31.76
N ARG A 35 13.01 -1.92 -33.00
CA ARG A 35 12.18 -1.61 -34.15
C ARG A 35 11.12 -2.70 -34.34
N THR A 36 9.83 -2.35 -34.16
CA THR A 36 8.69 -3.23 -34.38
C THR A 36 7.63 -2.52 -35.21
N SER A 37 6.76 -3.29 -35.91
CA SER A 37 5.61 -2.76 -36.63
C SER A 37 4.48 -2.32 -35.69
N THR A 38 4.46 -2.82 -34.45
CA THR A 38 3.48 -2.47 -33.42
C THR A 38 4.22 -1.95 -32.20
N VAL A 39 4.15 -0.66 -31.96
CA VAL A 39 4.83 -0.02 -30.82
C VAL A 39 3.79 0.30 -29.76
N THR A 40 3.89 -0.37 -28.59
CA THR A 40 3.11 -0.03 -27.41
C THR A 40 4.00 0.62 -26.36
N PHE A 41 3.79 1.91 -26.09
CA PHE A 41 4.51 2.66 -25.04
C PHE A 41 3.65 2.83 -23.77
N GLU A 42 2.64 2.02 -23.57
CA GLU A 42 1.64 2.16 -22.50
C GLU A 42 2.28 2.35 -21.12
N ARG A 43 3.29 1.51 -20.78
CA ARG A 43 3.94 1.56 -19.47
C ARG A 43 4.85 2.79 -19.24
N ILE A 44 5.34 3.40 -20.31
CA ILE A 44 6.19 4.60 -20.24
C ILE A 44 5.49 5.87 -20.71
N LYS A 45 4.24 5.77 -21.14
CA LYS A 45 3.43 6.90 -21.65
C LYS A 45 3.46 8.12 -20.72
N PRO A 46 3.32 7.98 -19.38
CA PRO A 46 3.33 9.13 -18.47
C PRO A 46 4.66 9.88 -18.43
N ILE A 47 5.76 9.21 -18.73
CA ILE A 47 7.12 9.77 -18.67
C ILE A 47 7.79 9.93 -20.03
N GLN A 48 7.11 9.58 -21.11
CA GLN A 48 7.69 9.51 -22.45
C GLN A 48 8.32 10.83 -22.91
N SER A 49 7.72 11.97 -22.56
CA SER A 49 8.24 13.30 -22.89
C SER A 49 9.55 13.66 -22.15
N ARG A 50 9.91 12.92 -21.10
CA ARG A 50 11.12 13.11 -20.29
C ARG A 50 12.23 12.12 -20.67
N LEU A 51 11.98 11.22 -21.63
CA LEU A 51 12.90 10.18 -22.07
C LEU A 51 13.52 10.51 -23.42
N THR A 52 14.77 10.12 -23.63
CA THR A 52 15.37 10.03 -24.95
C THR A 52 15.23 8.60 -25.46
N LEU A 53 14.29 8.34 -26.36
CA LEU A 53 14.08 7.00 -26.93
C LEU A 53 14.95 6.79 -28.16
N VAL A 54 15.71 5.68 -28.18
CA VAL A 54 16.62 5.32 -29.28
C VAL A 54 16.31 3.92 -29.79
N THR A 55 16.46 3.71 -31.09
CA THR A 55 16.24 2.41 -31.72
C THR A 55 17.53 1.59 -31.70
N GLY A 56 17.47 0.37 -31.13
CA GLY A 56 18.58 -0.58 -31.10
C GLY A 56 18.09 -2.00 -30.89
N ASP A 57 18.93 -2.99 -31.15
CA ASP A 57 18.64 -4.41 -30.93
C ASP A 57 19.85 -5.12 -30.31
N LEU A 58 19.63 -5.97 -29.30
CA LEU A 58 20.68 -6.80 -28.69
C LEU A 58 21.31 -7.79 -29.68
N ALA A 59 20.66 -8.07 -30.81
CA ALA A 59 21.20 -8.88 -31.90
C ALA A 59 22.12 -8.08 -32.84
N ASP A 60 22.11 -6.74 -32.76
CA ASP A 60 22.92 -5.83 -33.62
C ASP A 60 23.94 -5.03 -32.80
N GLU A 61 25.13 -5.56 -32.69
CA GLU A 61 26.25 -4.98 -31.93
C GLU A 61 26.63 -3.57 -32.41
N ILE A 62 26.54 -3.31 -33.72
CA ILE A 62 26.88 -2.00 -34.29
C ILE A 62 25.89 -0.95 -33.80
N SER A 63 24.59 -1.28 -33.71
CA SER A 63 23.60 -0.37 -33.15
C SER A 63 23.89 -0.04 -31.67
N LEU A 64 24.36 -1.02 -30.88
CA LEU A 64 24.71 -0.84 -29.48
C LEU A 64 25.93 0.09 -29.32
N ILE A 65 26.99 -0.13 -30.13
CA ILE A 65 28.18 0.72 -30.14
C ILE A 65 27.84 2.17 -30.50
N ASN A 66 27.01 2.37 -31.53
CA ASN A 66 26.60 3.71 -31.94
C ASN A 66 25.81 4.45 -30.86
N ILE A 67 24.84 3.76 -30.20
CA ILE A 67 24.07 4.33 -29.08
C ILE A 67 25.00 4.74 -27.94
N LEU A 68 25.93 3.88 -27.54
CA LEU A 68 26.89 4.18 -26.47
C LEU A 68 27.81 5.36 -26.81
N ARG A 69 28.30 5.46 -28.06
CA ARG A 69 29.14 6.58 -28.53
C ARG A 69 28.41 7.92 -28.58
N GLU A 70 27.15 7.89 -29.05
CA GLU A 70 26.32 9.10 -29.20
C GLU A 70 25.88 9.63 -27.84
N HIS A 71 25.37 8.75 -26.96
CA HIS A 71 24.74 9.17 -25.71
C HIS A 71 25.68 9.16 -24.51
N ARG A 72 26.81 8.45 -24.56
CA ARG A 72 27.83 8.37 -23.48
C ARG A 72 27.26 8.21 -22.10
N PRO A 73 26.46 7.15 -21.81
CA PRO A 73 25.90 6.92 -20.50
C PRO A 73 27.01 6.60 -19.48
N SER A 74 26.85 7.01 -18.25
CA SER A 74 27.71 6.57 -17.13
C SER A 74 27.29 5.21 -16.56
N GLU A 75 26.05 4.80 -16.82
CA GLU A 75 25.45 3.57 -16.30
C GLU A 75 24.61 2.90 -17.40
N VAL A 76 24.71 1.57 -17.52
CA VAL A 76 23.91 0.74 -18.44
C VAL A 76 23.13 -0.29 -17.63
N TYR A 77 21.82 -0.31 -17.79
CA TYR A 77 20.91 -1.29 -17.20
C TYR A 77 20.37 -2.20 -18.30
N ASN A 78 20.90 -3.42 -18.38
CA ASN A 78 20.51 -4.40 -19.39
C ASN A 78 19.35 -5.28 -18.92
N LEU A 79 18.12 -4.82 -19.19
CA LEU A 79 16.87 -5.50 -18.82
C LEU A 79 16.21 -6.21 -20.01
N ALA A 80 16.61 -5.88 -21.24
CA ALA A 80 16.06 -6.49 -22.45
C ALA A 80 16.40 -7.99 -22.52
N ALA A 81 15.37 -8.79 -22.76
CA ALA A 81 15.44 -10.23 -22.92
C ALA A 81 14.23 -10.76 -23.67
N GLN A 82 14.29 -11.99 -24.17
CA GLN A 82 13.11 -12.78 -24.42
C GLN A 82 12.69 -13.37 -23.07
N SER A 83 11.80 -12.70 -22.34
CA SER A 83 11.53 -12.96 -20.91
C SER A 83 10.46 -14.01 -20.61
N PHE A 84 9.63 -14.36 -21.60
CA PHE A 84 8.57 -15.35 -21.41
C PHE A 84 9.12 -16.78 -21.50
N VAL A 85 9.20 -17.47 -20.36
CA VAL A 85 9.82 -18.80 -20.22
C VAL A 85 9.21 -19.82 -21.18
N GLN A 86 7.87 -19.82 -21.35
CA GLN A 86 7.19 -20.79 -22.23
C GLN A 86 7.62 -20.65 -23.69
N THR A 87 7.76 -19.42 -24.20
CA THR A 87 8.24 -19.17 -25.58
C THR A 87 9.65 -19.69 -25.79
N SER A 88 10.48 -19.75 -24.76
CA SER A 88 11.86 -20.25 -24.89
C SER A 88 11.91 -21.74 -25.34
N TRP A 89 10.89 -22.51 -25.07
CA TRP A 89 10.80 -23.91 -25.53
C TRP A 89 10.51 -24.03 -27.03
N SER A 90 9.70 -23.13 -27.57
CA SER A 90 9.37 -23.09 -29.01
C SER A 90 10.38 -22.31 -29.85
N GLN A 91 11.13 -21.38 -29.22
CA GLN A 91 12.10 -20.50 -29.87
C GLN A 91 13.45 -20.48 -29.11
N PRO A 92 14.10 -21.65 -28.89
CA PRO A 92 15.30 -21.71 -28.06
C PRO A 92 16.50 -20.95 -28.66
N VAL A 93 16.67 -20.98 -29.98
CA VAL A 93 17.74 -20.27 -30.68
C VAL A 93 17.57 -18.76 -30.53
N PHE A 94 16.38 -18.21 -30.81
CA PHE A 94 16.08 -16.80 -30.64
C PHE A 94 16.27 -16.34 -29.18
N THR A 95 15.85 -17.17 -28.24
CA THR A 95 16.06 -16.94 -26.79
C THR A 95 17.55 -16.88 -26.44
N GLY A 96 18.35 -17.80 -26.97
CA GLY A 96 19.82 -17.82 -26.82
C GLY A 96 20.47 -16.59 -27.43
N GLU A 97 20.13 -16.24 -28.67
CA GLU A 97 20.70 -15.08 -29.38
C GLU A 97 20.40 -13.75 -28.66
N THR A 98 19.16 -13.55 -28.22
CA THR A 98 18.74 -12.29 -27.58
C THR A 98 19.15 -12.21 -26.11
N THR A 99 18.89 -13.28 -25.33
CA THR A 99 19.00 -13.27 -23.87
C THR A 99 20.37 -13.69 -23.36
N ALA A 100 21.13 -14.51 -24.13
CA ALA A 100 22.49 -14.94 -23.80
C ALA A 100 23.53 -14.12 -24.59
N ILE A 101 23.62 -14.33 -25.90
CA ILE A 101 24.66 -13.68 -26.74
C ILE A 101 24.44 -12.16 -26.79
N GLY A 102 23.21 -11.67 -26.70
CA GLY A 102 22.91 -10.23 -26.59
C GLY A 102 23.59 -9.56 -25.39
N VAL A 103 23.76 -10.28 -24.26
CA VAL A 103 24.52 -9.75 -23.10
C VAL A 103 26.00 -9.60 -23.46
N THR A 104 26.61 -10.60 -24.14
CA THR A 104 28.01 -10.50 -24.61
C THR A 104 28.17 -9.31 -25.51
N ARG A 105 27.32 -9.12 -26.53
CA ARG A 105 27.38 -7.97 -27.44
C ARG A 105 27.32 -6.63 -26.72
N MET A 106 26.43 -6.50 -25.71
CA MET A 106 26.32 -5.27 -24.93
C MET A 106 27.57 -5.04 -24.07
N LEU A 107 28.09 -6.07 -23.40
CA LEU A 107 29.31 -5.98 -22.61
C LEU A 107 30.52 -5.62 -23.49
N ASP A 108 30.64 -6.23 -24.67
CA ASP A 108 31.71 -5.95 -25.60
C ASP A 108 31.60 -4.54 -26.20
N ALA A 109 30.40 -4.09 -26.54
CA ALA A 109 30.12 -2.72 -26.93
C ALA A 109 30.54 -1.70 -25.85
N VAL A 110 30.20 -1.97 -24.57
CA VAL A 110 30.63 -1.14 -23.42
C VAL A 110 32.17 -1.13 -23.34
N ARG A 111 32.81 -2.30 -23.37
CA ARG A 111 34.28 -2.43 -23.33
C ARG A 111 34.99 -1.66 -24.45
N LEU A 112 34.43 -1.70 -25.66
CA LEU A 112 35.01 -1.04 -26.84
C LEU A 112 34.78 0.47 -26.85
N VAL A 113 33.70 0.96 -26.27
CA VAL A 113 33.38 2.40 -26.28
C VAL A 113 33.93 3.10 -25.05
N ASP A 114 33.65 2.59 -23.85
CA ASP A 114 34.15 3.13 -22.58
C ASP A 114 34.03 2.08 -21.48
N PRO A 115 35.11 1.39 -21.10
CA PRO A 115 35.08 0.36 -20.06
C PRO A 115 34.83 0.90 -18.64
N SER A 116 34.79 2.23 -18.44
CA SER A 116 34.43 2.85 -17.15
C SER A 116 32.93 2.92 -16.89
N ILE A 117 32.09 2.65 -17.90
CA ILE A 117 30.64 2.58 -17.78
C ILE A 117 30.27 1.45 -16.80
N ARG A 118 29.46 1.77 -15.79
CA ARG A 118 28.95 0.77 -14.85
C ARG A 118 27.80 -0.01 -15.49
N PHE A 119 27.89 -1.33 -15.46
CA PHE A 119 26.97 -2.23 -16.15
C PHE A 119 26.19 -3.10 -15.17
N TYR A 120 24.86 -3.10 -15.31
CA TYR A 120 23.96 -3.97 -14.59
C TYR A 120 23.31 -4.99 -15.53
N GLN A 121 23.36 -6.27 -15.16
CA GLN A 121 22.68 -7.37 -15.83
C GLN A 121 21.47 -7.87 -15.01
N ALA A 122 20.29 -7.85 -15.59
CA ALA A 122 19.13 -8.52 -15.01
C ALA A 122 19.25 -10.04 -15.19
N SER A 123 19.67 -10.72 -14.14
CA SER A 123 19.63 -12.18 -14.02
C SER A 123 18.29 -12.65 -13.46
N SER A 124 18.08 -13.95 -13.21
CA SER A 124 16.78 -14.50 -12.87
C SER A 124 16.89 -15.68 -11.92
N SER A 125 15.94 -15.82 -10.99
CA SER A 125 15.78 -17.03 -10.16
C SER A 125 15.55 -18.31 -10.97
N GLU A 126 15.11 -18.24 -12.22
CA GLU A 126 14.98 -19.39 -13.13
C GLU A 126 16.32 -20.08 -13.45
N MET A 127 17.45 -19.43 -13.13
CA MET A 127 18.78 -20.05 -13.23
C MET A 127 18.95 -21.16 -12.19
N PHE A 128 18.35 -21.06 -11.01
CA PHE A 128 18.40 -22.11 -9.99
C PHE A 128 17.68 -23.40 -10.41
N GLY A 129 16.58 -23.27 -11.17
CA GLY A 129 15.89 -24.39 -11.85
C GLY A 129 15.57 -25.55 -10.92
N LYS A 130 16.28 -26.70 -11.08
CA LYS A 130 16.23 -27.81 -10.12
C LYS A 130 17.04 -27.43 -8.88
N VAL A 131 16.34 -26.88 -7.90
CA VAL A 131 16.91 -26.28 -6.70
C VAL A 131 17.88 -27.22 -5.97
N GLN A 132 19.10 -26.76 -5.71
CA GLN A 132 20.17 -27.51 -5.07
C GLN A 132 20.29 -27.24 -3.56
N ALA A 133 19.77 -26.10 -3.11
CA ALA A 133 19.69 -25.70 -1.70
C ALA A 133 18.49 -24.76 -1.48
N VAL A 134 17.95 -24.72 -0.26
CA VAL A 134 16.81 -23.87 0.16
C VAL A 134 17.15 -23.18 1.47
N PRO A 135 17.02 -21.84 1.55
CA PRO A 135 16.77 -20.89 0.45
C PRO A 135 17.96 -20.77 -0.52
N GLN A 136 17.73 -20.16 -1.69
CA GLN A 136 18.77 -19.92 -2.67
C GLN A 136 19.52 -18.61 -2.33
N ILE A 137 20.86 -18.72 -2.31
CA ILE A 137 21.80 -17.60 -2.12
C ILE A 137 22.71 -17.48 -3.35
N GLU A 138 23.56 -16.46 -3.41
CA GLU A 138 24.47 -16.19 -4.54
C GLU A 138 25.42 -17.36 -4.87
N THR A 139 25.78 -18.16 -3.85
CA THR A 139 26.67 -19.33 -4.01
C THR A 139 25.92 -20.64 -4.24
N THR A 140 24.59 -20.64 -4.25
CA THR A 140 23.80 -21.83 -4.58
C THR A 140 24.04 -22.25 -6.01
N SER A 141 24.38 -23.53 -6.23
CA SER A 141 24.64 -24.07 -7.56
C SER A 141 23.42 -23.93 -8.48
N PHE A 142 23.64 -23.44 -9.68
CA PHE A 142 22.61 -23.31 -10.69
C PHE A 142 22.36 -24.62 -11.43
N TYR A 143 21.08 -24.92 -11.69
CA TYR A 143 20.65 -26.09 -12.48
C TYR A 143 19.40 -25.72 -13.31
N PRO A 144 19.53 -24.86 -14.35
CA PRO A 144 18.37 -24.35 -15.09
C PRO A 144 17.54 -25.45 -15.73
N ARG A 145 16.21 -25.27 -15.77
CA ARG A 145 15.24 -26.23 -16.27
C ARG A 145 14.54 -25.77 -17.56
N SER A 146 14.94 -24.63 -18.14
CA SER A 146 14.37 -24.07 -19.37
C SER A 146 15.45 -23.44 -20.24
N PRO A 147 15.26 -23.35 -21.59
CA PRO A 147 16.18 -22.61 -22.45
C PRO A 147 16.37 -21.13 -22.03
N TYR A 148 15.33 -20.51 -21.48
CA TYR A 148 15.40 -19.19 -20.87
C TYR A 148 16.35 -19.17 -19.66
N GLY A 149 16.19 -20.10 -18.73
CA GLY A 149 17.06 -20.22 -17.56
C GLY A 149 18.52 -20.45 -17.96
N VAL A 150 18.79 -21.29 -18.97
CA VAL A 150 20.14 -21.52 -19.53
C VAL A 150 20.69 -20.23 -20.15
N ALA A 151 19.87 -19.48 -20.92
CA ALA A 151 20.29 -18.22 -21.54
C ALA A 151 20.59 -17.13 -20.48
N LYS A 152 19.80 -17.05 -19.40
CA LYS A 152 20.06 -16.15 -18.26
C LYS A 152 21.32 -16.55 -17.49
N LEU A 153 21.55 -17.85 -17.32
CA LEU A 153 22.78 -18.37 -16.68
C LEU A 153 24.03 -18.02 -17.48
N TYR A 154 23.98 -18.15 -18.80
CA TYR A 154 25.05 -17.68 -19.66
C TYR A 154 25.29 -16.18 -19.48
N GLY A 155 24.21 -15.36 -19.53
CA GLY A 155 24.29 -13.90 -19.32
C GLY A 155 24.88 -13.52 -17.96
N HIS A 156 24.57 -14.29 -16.90
CA HIS A 156 25.16 -14.14 -15.57
C HIS A 156 26.68 -14.41 -15.61
N TRP A 157 27.09 -15.59 -16.08
CA TRP A 157 28.49 -15.97 -16.07
C TRP A 157 29.36 -15.14 -17.03
N ILE A 158 28.84 -14.70 -18.17
CA ILE A 158 29.60 -13.81 -19.04
C ILE A 158 29.79 -12.43 -18.41
N THR A 159 28.83 -11.94 -17.60
CA THR A 159 28.98 -10.70 -16.85
C THR A 159 30.08 -10.82 -15.79
N VAL A 160 30.12 -11.94 -15.05
CA VAL A 160 31.23 -12.26 -14.11
C VAL A 160 32.57 -12.32 -14.87
N ASN A 161 32.61 -13.01 -16.01
CA ASN A 161 33.83 -13.16 -16.80
C ASN A 161 34.38 -11.78 -17.28
N TYR A 162 33.50 -10.89 -17.77
CA TYR A 162 33.95 -9.55 -18.21
C TYR A 162 34.40 -8.69 -17.02
N ARG A 163 33.76 -8.82 -15.83
CA ARG A 163 34.25 -8.19 -14.61
C ARG A 163 35.65 -8.63 -14.25
N GLU A 164 35.91 -9.93 -14.24
CA GLU A 164 37.21 -10.48 -13.83
C GLU A 164 38.30 -10.36 -14.88
N SER A 165 37.96 -10.59 -16.17
CA SER A 165 38.95 -10.63 -17.25
C SER A 165 39.33 -9.23 -17.79
N TYR A 166 38.40 -8.26 -17.75
CA TYR A 166 38.59 -6.93 -18.30
C TYR A 166 38.51 -5.81 -17.24
N ASN A 167 38.39 -6.17 -15.96
CA ASN A 167 38.26 -5.23 -14.84
C ASN A 167 37.13 -4.20 -15.06
N MET A 168 36.03 -4.65 -15.67
CA MET A 168 34.83 -3.83 -15.86
C MET A 168 33.98 -3.80 -14.60
N PHE A 169 33.34 -2.64 -14.32
CA PHE A 169 32.33 -2.58 -13.26
C PHE A 169 31.04 -3.22 -13.77
N ALA A 170 30.86 -4.51 -13.58
CA ALA A 170 29.70 -5.28 -14.04
C ALA A 170 29.08 -6.12 -12.90
N CYS A 171 27.78 -5.95 -12.67
CA CYS A 171 26.99 -6.59 -11.60
C CYS A 171 25.84 -7.41 -12.17
N SER A 172 25.46 -8.49 -11.48
CA SER A 172 24.25 -9.28 -11.80
C SER A 172 23.28 -9.31 -10.64
N GLY A 173 22.03 -8.84 -10.84
CA GLY A 173 20.93 -8.99 -9.89
C GLY A 173 20.11 -10.25 -10.18
N ILE A 174 20.05 -11.19 -9.24
CA ILE A 174 19.24 -12.42 -9.34
C ILE A 174 17.84 -12.12 -8.75
N LEU A 175 16.91 -11.72 -9.62
CA LEU A 175 15.63 -11.12 -9.24
C LEU A 175 14.54 -12.16 -8.93
N PHE A 176 13.80 -11.89 -7.86
CA PHE A 176 12.52 -12.51 -7.44
C PHE A 176 11.42 -11.42 -7.41
N ASN A 177 10.33 -11.58 -6.77
CA ASN A 177 9.12 -10.62 -6.92
C ASN A 177 8.69 -9.78 -5.66
N HIS A 178 7.85 -8.60 -5.46
CA HIS A 178 7.73 -7.53 -4.36
C HIS A 178 6.51 -6.60 -4.07
N GLU A 179 5.90 -5.66 -2.50
CA GLU A 179 5.14 -4.33 -1.99
C GLU A 179 4.79 -3.97 -0.50
N CYS A 180 4.05 -2.51 0.54
CA CYS A 180 3.49 -2.19 1.98
C CYS A 180 2.97 -0.84 2.56
N VAL A 181 2.09 -0.64 3.93
CA VAL A 181 1.52 0.58 4.71
C VAL A 181 1.59 0.61 6.28
N SER A 182 1.03 1.69 7.08
CA SER A 182 1.26 2.09 8.52
C SER A 182 0.27 1.58 9.61
N GLU A 183 0.71 1.44 10.97
CA GLU A 183 -0.06 0.81 12.07
C GLU A 183 -1.16 1.66 12.75
N VAL A 184 -1.11 3.00 12.74
CA VAL A 184 -2.10 3.87 13.43
C VAL A 184 -3.17 4.44 12.48
N THR A 185 -3.18 4.02 11.24
CA THR A 185 -4.10 4.51 10.22
C THR A 185 -5.51 3.95 10.46
N PRO A 186 -6.54 4.77 10.75
CA PRO A 186 -7.91 4.29 10.87
C PRO A 186 -8.45 3.83 9.51
N LEU A 187 -9.13 2.70 9.55
CA LEU A 187 -9.74 2.01 8.42
C LEU A 187 -11.24 1.88 8.65
N VAL A 188 -12.05 2.10 7.61
CA VAL A 188 -13.49 1.83 7.64
C VAL A 188 -13.72 0.44 7.07
N VAL A 189 -14.05 -0.51 7.93
CA VAL A 189 -14.19 -1.93 7.59
C VAL A 189 -15.61 -2.44 7.84
N ARG A 190 -15.94 -3.56 7.18
CA ARG A 190 -17.19 -4.31 7.42
C ARG A 190 -16.88 -5.79 7.55
N GLN A 191 -17.41 -6.42 8.60
CA GLN A 191 -17.27 -7.86 8.80
C GLN A 191 -18.64 -8.46 9.17
N ALA A 192 -19.06 -9.50 8.48
CA ALA A 192 -20.38 -10.12 8.63
C ALA A 192 -21.54 -9.09 8.60
N GLY A 193 -21.44 -8.08 7.76
CA GLY A 193 -22.42 -6.98 7.62
C GLY A 193 -22.31 -5.87 8.67
N VAL A 194 -21.46 -6.01 9.70
CA VAL A 194 -21.23 -5.00 10.76
C VAL A 194 -20.12 -4.05 10.33
N VAL A 195 -20.41 -2.77 10.27
CA VAL A 195 -19.42 -1.73 9.96
C VAL A 195 -18.71 -1.26 11.23
N ASP A 196 -17.42 -1.04 11.13
CA ASP A 196 -16.58 -0.53 12.20
C ASP A 196 -15.48 0.41 11.68
N VAL A 197 -14.90 1.21 12.59
CA VAL A 197 -13.69 1.99 12.33
C VAL A 197 -12.61 1.48 13.27
N VAL A 198 -11.54 0.92 12.70
CA VAL A 198 -10.48 0.20 13.43
C VAL A 198 -9.11 0.62 12.94
N THR A 199 -8.07 0.29 13.73
CA THR A 199 -6.67 0.34 13.26
C THR A 199 -6.23 -1.05 12.77
N PRO A 200 -5.20 -1.17 11.90
CA PRO A 200 -4.70 -2.47 11.47
C PRO A 200 -4.35 -3.45 12.61
N PRO A 201 -3.71 -3.04 13.72
CA PRO A 201 -3.45 -3.93 14.85
C PRO A 201 -4.70 -4.51 15.54
N GLU A 202 -5.86 -3.83 15.45
CA GLU A 202 -7.11 -4.35 16.02
C GLU A 202 -7.70 -5.51 15.20
N LEU A 203 -7.30 -5.63 13.95
CA LEU A 203 -7.76 -6.68 13.02
C LEU A 203 -6.95 -7.97 13.14
N VAL A 204 -5.76 -7.93 13.74
CA VAL A 204 -4.81 -9.04 13.74
C VAL A 204 -4.20 -9.31 15.11
N ALA A 205 -3.90 -10.57 15.39
CA ALA A 205 -3.22 -10.98 16.64
C ALA A 205 -1.69 -10.77 16.53
N LEU A 206 -1.24 -9.54 16.41
CA LEU A 206 0.15 -9.17 16.19
C LEU A 206 1.08 -9.64 17.32
N ARG A 207 2.10 -10.42 16.99
CA ARG A 207 3.16 -10.79 17.92
C ARG A 207 4.31 -9.78 17.85
N ARG A 208 4.36 -8.83 18.78
CA ARG A 208 5.33 -7.73 18.77
C ARG A 208 6.79 -8.16 19.08
N LYS A 209 7.03 -9.39 19.59
CA LYS A 209 8.38 -9.93 19.89
C LYS A 209 8.75 -11.09 18.96
N GLY A 210 9.96 -11.08 18.44
CA GLY A 210 10.60 -12.23 17.77
C GLY A 210 10.39 -12.37 16.26
N ARG A 211 9.53 -11.55 15.62
CA ARG A 211 9.36 -11.54 14.16
C ARG A 211 9.38 -10.11 13.64
N SER A 212 10.02 -9.88 12.50
CA SER A 212 10.06 -8.57 11.84
C SER A 212 8.91 -8.36 10.86
N GLN A 213 8.24 -9.42 10.46
CA GLN A 213 7.10 -9.42 9.55
C GLN A 213 6.12 -10.55 9.89
N GLN A 214 4.81 -10.29 9.77
CA GLN A 214 3.74 -11.25 10.03
C GLN A 214 2.57 -10.96 9.10
N THR A 215 2.01 -11.99 8.46
CA THR A 215 0.82 -11.89 7.62
C THR A 215 -0.35 -12.62 8.26
N PHE A 216 -1.55 -12.07 8.13
CA PHE A 216 -2.80 -12.56 8.73
C PHE A 216 -3.89 -12.59 7.67
N ASP A 217 -4.47 -13.75 7.44
CA ASP A 217 -5.65 -13.92 6.60
C ASP A 217 -6.90 -13.44 7.36
N LEU A 218 -7.77 -12.69 6.69
CA LEU A 218 -8.97 -12.12 7.27
C LEU A 218 -10.21 -12.46 6.43
N PRO A 219 -10.67 -13.71 6.49
CA PRO A 219 -11.88 -14.11 5.80
C PRO A 219 -13.06 -13.27 6.26
N ASP A 220 -13.94 -12.87 5.32
CA ASP A 220 -15.16 -12.09 5.54
C ASP A 220 -14.96 -10.63 6.02
N LEU A 221 -13.75 -10.10 5.99
CA LEU A 221 -13.48 -8.69 6.22
C LEU A 221 -13.54 -7.91 4.90
N GLU A 222 -14.26 -6.78 4.90
CA GLU A 222 -14.32 -5.83 3.80
C GLU A 222 -13.87 -4.44 4.25
N ILE A 223 -13.32 -3.65 3.34
CA ILE A 223 -12.92 -2.25 3.57
C ILE A 223 -13.57 -1.34 2.53
N TRP A 224 -13.77 -0.07 2.87
CA TRP A 224 -14.32 0.92 1.96
C TRP A 224 -13.24 1.44 1.02
N ASP A 225 -13.44 1.30 -0.32
CA ASP A 225 -12.47 1.76 -1.33
C ASP A 225 -12.71 3.21 -1.80
N GLY A 226 -13.80 3.81 -1.35
CA GLY A 226 -14.23 5.15 -1.74
C GLY A 226 -15.55 5.14 -2.52
N THR A 227 -15.91 4.02 -3.12
CA THR A 227 -17.11 3.82 -3.95
C THR A 227 -17.91 2.58 -3.56
N ALA A 228 -17.23 1.53 -3.12
CA ALA A 228 -17.83 0.24 -2.78
C ALA A 228 -17.12 -0.45 -1.61
N TRP A 229 -17.75 -1.46 -1.05
CA TRP A 229 -17.12 -2.38 -0.11
C TRP A 229 -16.29 -3.40 -0.89
N THR A 230 -15.02 -3.49 -0.54
CA THR A 230 -14.05 -4.40 -1.16
C THR A 230 -13.49 -5.36 -0.10
N PRO A 231 -13.36 -6.67 -0.39
CA PRO A 231 -12.84 -7.62 0.61
C PRO A 231 -11.38 -7.29 0.97
N VAL A 232 -11.06 -7.42 2.26
CA VAL A 232 -9.67 -7.47 2.75
C VAL A 232 -9.29 -8.93 2.90
N ARG A 233 -8.28 -9.38 2.21
CA ARG A 233 -7.87 -10.79 2.20
C ARG A 233 -6.83 -11.07 3.25
N ALA A 234 -5.83 -10.22 3.31
CA ALA A 234 -4.76 -10.32 4.28
C ALA A 234 -4.31 -8.94 4.78
N ILE A 235 -3.71 -8.94 5.95
CA ILE A 235 -2.95 -7.80 6.48
C ILE A 235 -1.54 -8.29 6.78
N THR A 236 -0.55 -7.65 6.20
CA THR A 236 0.86 -7.87 6.51
C THR A 236 1.37 -6.77 7.42
N ALA A 237 1.86 -7.16 8.60
CA ALA A 237 2.51 -6.26 9.55
C ALA A 237 4.03 -6.36 9.39
N THR A 238 4.71 -5.26 9.12
CA THR A 238 6.18 -5.17 8.99
C THR A 238 6.74 -4.23 10.05
N ARG A 239 7.80 -4.66 10.75
CA ARG A 239 8.46 -3.81 11.76
C ARG A 239 9.29 -2.74 11.09
N ARG A 240 8.94 -1.49 11.36
CA ARG A 240 9.60 -0.31 10.78
C ARG A 240 11.03 -0.14 11.30
N ARG A 241 11.92 0.40 10.48
CA ARG A 241 13.26 0.81 10.85
C ARG A 241 13.39 2.32 10.74
N SER A 242 13.56 2.99 11.87
CA SER A 242 13.68 4.44 11.92
C SER A 242 14.90 5.01 11.19
N SER A 243 15.93 4.19 10.97
CA SER A 243 17.14 4.58 10.23
C SER A 243 17.00 4.46 8.71
N ASP A 244 15.91 3.89 8.20
CA ASP A 244 15.65 3.72 6.78
C ASP A 244 14.86 4.94 6.25
N PRO A 245 15.39 5.73 5.31
CA PRO A 245 14.72 6.91 4.76
C PRO A 245 13.37 6.57 4.09
N ASP A 246 13.23 5.37 3.53
CA ASP A 246 12.00 4.92 2.89
C ASP A 246 10.92 4.51 3.89
N HIS A 247 11.34 4.11 5.10
CA HIS A 247 10.47 3.88 6.25
C HIS A 247 10.20 5.16 7.06
N GLN A 248 10.66 6.32 6.61
CA GLN A 248 10.27 7.59 7.22
C GLN A 248 8.76 7.78 7.05
N MET A 249 8.08 8.10 8.14
CA MET A 249 6.64 8.36 8.09
C MET A 249 6.36 9.78 7.61
N LEU A 250 5.41 9.92 6.73
CA LEU A 250 4.88 11.20 6.24
C LEU A 250 3.40 11.32 6.60
N SER A 251 3.02 12.41 7.23
CA SER A 251 1.62 12.80 7.43
C SER A 251 1.22 13.73 6.29
N LEU A 252 0.37 13.26 5.42
CA LEU A 252 -0.14 13.99 4.26
C LEU A 252 -1.50 14.60 4.61
N GLN A 253 -1.57 15.93 4.68
CA GLN A 253 -2.77 16.65 5.13
C GLN A 253 -3.40 17.44 4.00
N THR A 254 -4.63 17.10 3.64
CA THR A 254 -5.53 17.87 2.80
C THR A 254 -6.67 18.44 3.64
N ARG A 255 -7.54 19.26 3.06
CA ARG A 255 -8.77 19.66 3.76
C ARG A 255 -9.78 18.51 3.87
N GLY A 256 -9.75 17.59 2.90
CA GLY A 256 -10.64 16.44 2.84
C GLY A 256 -10.22 15.26 3.71
N GLY A 257 -8.98 15.28 4.25
CA GLY A 257 -8.48 14.23 5.13
C GLY A 257 -6.99 14.29 5.40
N VAL A 258 -6.53 13.41 6.27
CA VAL A 258 -5.12 13.18 6.60
C VAL A 258 -4.83 11.68 6.65
N VAL A 259 -3.70 11.30 6.09
CA VAL A 259 -3.21 9.92 6.15
C VAL A 259 -1.72 9.92 6.51
N SER A 260 -1.30 8.93 7.29
CA SER A 260 0.11 8.67 7.61
C SER A 260 0.59 7.44 6.87
N VAL A 261 1.59 7.63 6.04
CA VAL A 261 2.16 6.59 5.16
C VAL A 261 3.68 6.61 5.22
N THR A 262 4.32 5.55 4.77
CA THR A 262 5.77 5.55 4.57
C THR A 262 6.16 6.46 3.40
N ALA A 263 7.36 7.02 3.42
CA ALA A 263 7.83 7.99 2.43
C ALA A 263 7.79 7.47 0.99
N HIS A 264 7.90 6.17 0.79
CA HIS A 264 7.82 5.56 -0.54
C HIS A 264 6.43 5.01 -0.89
N HIS A 265 5.44 5.12 0.00
CA HIS A 265 4.06 4.65 -0.25
C HIS A 265 3.48 5.26 -1.54
N HIS A 266 2.76 4.45 -2.31
CA HIS A 266 2.07 4.91 -3.51
C HIS A 266 0.73 5.57 -3.16
N MET A 267 0.61 6.83 -3.51
CA MET A 267 -0.60 7.63 -3.36
C MET A 267 -1.28 7.80 -4.72
N LEU A 268 -2.58 8.02 -4.72
CA LEU A 268 -3.29 8.50 -5.91
C LEU A 268 -3.42 10.02 -5.87
N ASP A 269 -3.15 10.69 -6.97
CA ASP A 269 -3.51 12.09 -7.16
C ASP A 269 -4.98 12.24 -7.63
N ALA A 270 -5.44 13.48 -7.81
CA ALA A 270 -6.83 13.75 -8.17
C ALA A 270 -7.23 13.23 -9.55
N GLU A 271 -6.28 12.99 -10.43
CA GLU A 271 -6.43 12.36 -11.75
C GLU A 271 -6.35 10.83 -11.66
N HIS A 272 -6.25 10.27 -10.45
CA HIS A 272 -6.03 8.85 -10.16
C HIS A 272 -4.70 8.29 -10.69
N GLU A 273 -3.70 9.16 -10.91
CA GLU A 273 -2.35 8.75 -11.25
C GLU A 273 -1.55 8.41 -9.99
N VAL A 274 -0.73 7.38 -10.08
CA VAL A 274 0.08 6.91 -8.94
C VAL A 274 1.28 7.81 -8.70
N ARG A 275 1.42 8.34 -7.49
CA ARG A 275 2.52 9.20 -7.04
C ARG A 275 3.16 8.64 -5.77
N VAL A 276 4.48 8.58 -5.71
CA VAL A 276 5.18 8.18 -4.47
C VAL A 276 5.10 9.28 -3.43
N ALA A 277 4.72 8.96 -2.19
CA ALA A 277 4.44 9.96 -1.14
C ALA A 277 5.55 10.99 -0.93
N ARG A 278 6.83 10.58 -0.97
CA ARG A 278 7.97 11.52 -0.84
C ARG A 278 8.15 12.48 -2.01
N THR A 279 7.53 12.21 -3.16
CA THR A 279 7.61 13.09 -4.35
C THR A 279 6.51 14.13 -4.39
N LEU A 280 5.54 14.03 -3.47
CA LEU A 280 4.45 14.98 -3.35
C LEU A 280 4.94 16.30 -2.75
N ALA A 281 4.37 17.39 -3.23
CA ALA A 281 4.62 18.74 -2.76
C ALA A 281 3.32 19.40 -2.25
N VAL A 282 3.44 20.39 -1.39
CA VAL A 282 2.32 21.24 -1.00
C VAL A 282 1.75 21.93 -2.24
N GLY A 283 0.46 21.76 -2.49
CA GLY A 283 -0.26 22.22 -3.68
C GLY A 283 -0.68 21.10 -4.62
N ASP A 284 -0.04 19.91 -4.57
CA ASP A 284 -0.51 18.73 -5.28
C ASP A 284 -1.90 18.32 -4.78
N GLN A 285 -2.68 17.63 -5.60
CA GLN A 285 -4.00 17.16 -5.23
C GLN A 285 -4.01 15.65 -5.08
N LEU A 286 -4.55 15.14 -3.95
CA LEU A 286 -4.69 13.71 -3.69
C LEU A 286 -6.08 13.22 -4.07
N ALA A 287 -6.20 11.94 -4.44
CA ALA A 287 -7.49 11.31 -4.62
C ALA A 287 -8.28 11.27 -3.30
N LEU A 288 -9.51 11.74 -3.34
CA LEU A 288 -10.45 11.68 -2.24
C LEU A 288 -11.68 10.86 -2.65
N ALA A 289 -12.10 9.94 -1.80
CA ALA A 289 -13.37 9.24 -1.98
C ALA A 289 -14.52 10.23 -2.13
N PRO A 290 -15.42 10.06 -3.11
CA PRO A 290 -16.57 10.94 -3.29
C PRO A 290 -17.54 10.88 -2.10
N THR A 291 -17.70 9.72 -1.50
CA THR A 291 -18.62 9.46 -0.39
C THR A 291 -18.01 8.57 0.68
N PHE A 292 -18.63 8.54 1.85
CA PHE A 292 -18.48 7.48 2.83
C PHE A 292 -19.49 6.35 2.56
N PRO A 293 -19.27 5.13 3.11
CA PRO A 293 -20.25 4.07 2.96
C PRO A 293 -21.58 4.43 3.66
N PRO A 294 -22.73 4.03 3.10
CA PRO A 294 -24.00 4.18 3.78
C PRO A 294 -24.04 3.35 5.06
N SER A 295 -24.72 3.85 6.10
CA SER A 295 -24.95 3.08 7.32
C SER A 295 -25.89 1.90 7.04
N PRO A 296 -25.59 0.68 7.56
CA PRO A 296 -26.48 -0.48 7.40
C PRO A 296 -27.82 -0.33 8.11
N ALA A 297 -27.93 0.52 9.13
CA ALA A 297 -29.15 0.87 9.86
C ALA A 297 -29.94 -0.32 10.48
N TRP A 298 -29.24 -1.43 10.78
CA TRP A 298 -29.89 -2.64 11.34
C TRP A 298 -29.90 -2.67 12.86
N THR A 299 -29.09 -1.85 13.55
CA THR A 299 -29.06 -1.81 15.01
C THR A 299 -30.21 -0.99 15.54
N THR A 300 -31.00 -1.57 16.45
CA THR A 300 -32.03 -0.88 17.19
C THR A 300 -31.55 -0.56 18.61
N LEU A 301 -31.57 0.74 18.97
CA LEU A 301 -31.31 1.23 20.33
C LEU A 301 -32.26 2.38 20.62
N THR A 302 -32.44 2.72 21.92
CA THR A 302 -33.27 3.86 22.27
C THR A 302 -32.56 5.18 22.03
N PRO A 303 -33.27 6.27 21.73
CA PRO A 303 -32.66 7.60 21.63
C PRO A 303 -31.88 8.01 22.88
N GLU A 304 -32.39 7.64 24.07
CA GLU A 304 -31.72 7.91 25.34
C GLU A 304 -30.37 7.22 25.45
N LEU A 305 -30.27 5.96 24.98
CA LEU A 305 -28.98 5.26 24.96
C LEU A 305 -28.03 5.88 23.95
N ALA A 306 -28.50 6.30 22.77
CA ALA A 306 -27.71 6.97 21.78
C ALA A 306 -27.13 8.31 22.29
N GLU A 307 -27.98 9.12 22.95
CA GLU A 307 -27.56 10.37 23.60
C GLU A 307 -26.52 10.12 24.70
N PHE A 308 -26.79 9.14 25.58
CA PHE A 308 -25.88 8.78 26.67
C PHE A 308 -24.49 8.34 26.15
N LEU A 309 -24.46 7.50 25.11
CA LEU A 309 -23.21 7.10 24.47
C LEU A 309 -22.47 8.30 23.87
N GLY A 310 -23.18 9.25 23.28
CA GLY A 310 -22.58 10.50 22.76
C GLY A 310 -21.93 11.32 23.87
N LEU A 311 -22.61 11.54 24.97
CA LEU A 311 -22.11 12.27 26.13
C LEU A 311 -20.89 11.58 26.74
N LEU A 312 -20.93 10.24 26.94
CA LEU A 312 -19.80 9.48 27.47
C LEU A 312 -18.60 9.46 26.50
N THR A 313 -18.85 9.41 25.20
CA THR A 313 -17.77 9.49 24.21
C THR A 313 -17.05 10.83 24.29
N ALA A 314 -17.76 11.91 24.53
CA ALA A 314 -17.17 13.24 24.73
C ALA A 314 -16.35 13.31 26.03
N GLU A 315 -17.02 13.38 27.18
CA GLU A 315 -16.44 13.75 28.48
C GLU A 315 -16.39 12.59 29.48
N GLY A 316 -16.86 11.39 29.11
CA GLY A 316 -16.85 10.22 29.97
C GLY A 316 -15.47 9.55 30.03
N TYR A 317 -15.17 8.97 31.20
CA TYR A 317 -14.05 8.05 31.38
C TYR A 317 -14.58 6.72 31.92
N VAL A 318 -14.22 5.62 31.26
CA VAL A 318 -14.59 4.28 31.69
C VAL A 318 -13.31 3.46 31.90
N ALA A 319 -13.03 3.12 33.16
CA ALA A 319 -11.89 2.31 33.54
C ALA A 319 -12.06 0.83 33.11
N GLU A 320 -10.96 0.09 33.00
CA GLU A 320 -10.97 -1.33 32.63
C GLU A 320 -11.80 -2.18 33.60
N GLN A 321 -11.80 -1.82 34.90
CA GLN A 321 -12.57 -2.50 35.93
C GLN A 321 -14.07 -2.11 35.91
N GLY A 322 -14.51 -1.29 34.93
CA GLY A 322 -15.89 -0.87 34.79
C GLY A 322 -16.32 0.29 35.70
N LYS A 323 -15.40 1.07 36.28
CA LYS A 323 -15.74 2.36 36.91
C LYS A 323 -16.02 3.39 35.84
N ILE A 324 -17.09 4.18 36.02
CA ILE A 324 -17.51 5.20 35.06
C ILE A 324 -17.51 6.56 35.75
N GLN A 325 -16.90 7.55 35.08
CA GLN A 325 -16.86 8.95 35.52
C GLN A 325 -17.23 9.84 34.33
N PHE A 326 -17.96 10.91 34.62
CA PHE A 326 -18.24 11.97 33.66
C PHE A 326 -17.83 13.30 34.27
N THR A 327 -17.00 14.06 33.58
CA THR A 327 -16.41 15.31 34.10
C THR A 327 -16.87 16.49 33.27
N ASN A 328 -17.55 17.45 33.87
CA ASN A 328 -17.97 18.68 33.19
C ASN A 328 -18.15 19.82 34.18
N THR A 329 -18.24 21.06 33.66
CA THR A 329 -18.56 22.27 34.45
C THR A 329 -20.00 22.72 34.31
N ASP A 330 -20.77 22.14 33.39
CA ASP A 330 -22.17 22.47 33.17
C ASP A 330 -23.09 21.59 34.05
N PRO A 331 -23.78 22.16 35.08
CA PRO A 331 -24.67 21.43 35.97
C PRO A 331 -25.85 20.77 35.25
N ALA A 332 -26.36 21.37 34.17
CA ALA A 332 -27.46 20.79 33.41
C ALA A 332 -27.06 19.51 32.70
N LEU A 333 -25.82 19.50 32.13
CA LEU A 333 -25.26 18.33 31.47
C LEU A 333 -24.97 17.20 32.47
N LEU A 334 -24.39 17.53 33.63
CA LEU A 334 -24.16 16.55 34.72
C LEU A 334 -25.48 15.92 35.19
N LYS A 335 -26.52 16.74 35.40
CA LYS A 335 -27.84 16.25 35.75
C LYS A 335 -28.41 15.33 34.66
N ARG A 336 -28.33 15.76 33.39
CA ARG A 336 -28.80 14.95 32.24
C ARG A 336 -28.15 13.57 32.18
N VAL A 337 -26.82 13.49 32.37
CA VAL A 337 -26.08 12.22 32.39
C VAL A 337 -26.55 11.35 33.56
N GLY A 338 -26.75 11.91 34.74
CA GLY A 338 -27.25 11.19 35.91
C GLY A 338 -28.66 10.64 35.70
N ASP A 339 -29.57 11.45 35.14
CA ASP A 339 -30.93 11.05 34.83
C ASP A 339 -30.95 9.91 33.78
N LEU A 340 -30.12 9.99 32.74
CA LEU A 340 -29.97 8.93 31.74
C LEU A 340 -29.41 7.65 32.35
N TRP A 341 -28.38 7.75 33.19
CA TRP A 341 -27.79 6.60 33.88
C TRP A 341 -28.81 5.86 34.74
N SER A 342 -29.60 6.61 35.53
CA SER A 342 -30.62 6.02 36.38
C SER A 342 -31.73 5.36 35.59
N ARG A 343 -32.18 5.95 34.47
CA ARG A 343 -33.24 5.38 33.62
C ARG A 343 -32.78 4.14 32.85
N LEU A 344 -31.60 4.19 32.27
CA LEU A 344 -31.10 3.12 31.38
C LEU A 344 -30.58 1.91 32.14
N PHE A 345 -29.97 2.14 33.32
CA PHE A 345 -29.20 1.11 34.01
C PHE A 345 -29.58 0.95 35.49
N LEU A 346 -30.59 1.65 35.96
CA LEU A 346 -31.05 1.65 37.37
C LEU A 346 -29.90 1.99 38.35
N GLY A 347 -28.89 2.72 37.89
CA GLY A 347 -27.73 3.10 38.68
C GLY A 347 -27.96 4.35 39.51
N THR A 348 -27.07 4.61 40.43
CA THR A 348 -27.04 5.82 41.28
C THR A 348 -25.84 6.70 40.90
N THR A 349 -25.82 7.94 41.38
CA THR A 349 -24.72 8.87 41.14
C THR A 349 -24.13 9.41 42.43
N SER A 350 -22.85 9.74 42.41
CA SER A 350 -22.19 10.55 43.46
C SER A 350 -21.31 11.60 42.82
N VAL A 351 -21.18 12.72 43.47
CA VAL A 351 -20.46 13.91 42.95
C VAL A 351 -19.19 14.15 43.74
N GLN A 352 -18.12 14.45 43.03
CA GLN A 352 -16.84 14.88 43.62
C GLN A 352 -16.38 16.14 42.87
N VAL A 353 -15.93 17.17 43.61
CA VAL A 353 -15.33 18.36 43.04
C VAL A 353 -13.79 18.21 43.11
N THR A 354 -13.11 18.43 42.01
CA THR A 354 -11.65 18.29 41.91
C THR A 354 -11.06 19.46 41.10
N PRO A 355 -9.80 19.85 41.34
CA PRO A 355 -9.11 20.82 40.46
C PRO A 355 -9.06 20.30 39.03
N SER A 356 -9.22 21.21 38.05
CA SER A 356 -9.08 20.88 36.64
C SER A 356 -7.63 20.46 36.31
N GLY A 357 -7.47 19.35 35.60
CA GLY A 357 -6.16 18.91 35.09
C GLY A 357 -5.53 19.85 34.04
N TRP A 358 -6.32 20.77 33.46
CA TRP A 358 -5.87 21.73 32.43
C TRP A 358 -5.72 23.14 32.95
N HIS A 359 -6.45 23.51 34.02
CA HIS A 359 -6.44 24.84 34.67
C HIS A 359 -6.53 24.66 36.17
N ALA A 360 -5.38 24.63 36.82
CA ALA A 360 -5.28 24.38 38.27
C ALA A 360 -6.12 25.34 39.14
N GLU A 361 -6.52 26.51 38.62
CA GLU A 361 -7.33 27.51 39.30
C GLU A 361 -8.85 27.34 39.12
N ARG A 362 -9.28 26.30 38.38
CA ARG A 362 -10.70 25.99 38.15
C ARG A 362 -11.08 24.63 38.66
N ASP A 363 -12.10 24.55 39.45
CA ASP A 363 -12.70 23.30 39.87
C ASP A 363 -13.59 22.72 38.77
N VAL A 364 -13.56 21.41 38.64
CA VAL A 364 -14.45 20.63 37.76
C VAL A 364 -15.22 19.65 38.61
N THR A 365 -16.47 19.40 38.21
CA THR A 365 -17.34 18.42 38.86
C THR A 365 -17.19 17.09 38.17
N GLN A 366 -16.82 16.06 38.94
CA GLN A 366 -16.81 14.67 38.53
C GLN A 366 -18.07 13.96 39.03
N LEU A 367 -18.88 13.47 38.11
CA LEU A 367 -20.03 12.63 38.38
C LEU A 367 -19.60 11.17 38.27
N HIS A 368 -19.64 10.45 39.37
CA HIS A 368 -19.41 9.00 39.39
C HIS A 368 -20.74 8.29 39.14
N LEU A 369 -20.78 7.43 38.12
CA LEU A 369 -21.92 6.61 37.78
C LEU A 369 -21.79 5.24 38.45
N ASN A 370 -22.53 5.04 39.53
CA ASN A 370 -22.42 3.86 40.38
C ASN A 370 -23.48 2.81 39.98
N GLY A 371 -23.05 1.56 39.86
CA GLY A 371 -23.92 0.46 39.45
C GLY A 371 -23.14 -0.82 39.16
N ASP A 372 -23.75 -1.71 38.39
CA ASP A 372 -23.09 -2.97 37.99
C ASP A 372 -21.86 -2.72 37.12
N ARG A 373 -20.74 -3.27 37.55
CA ARG A 373 -19.45 -3.20 36.87
C ARG A 373 -19.45 -3.90 35.49
N THR A 374 -20.37 -4.82 35.27
CA THR A 374 -20.51 -5.49 33.98
C THR A 374 -20.97 -4.51 32.91
N ILE A 375 -21.88 -3.60 33.24
CA ILE A 375 -22.33 -2.51 32.37
C ILE A 375 -21.14 -1.59 32.05
N GLY A 376 -20.33 -1.25 33.05
CA GLY A 376 -19.13 -0.43 32.83
C GLY A 376 -18.10 -1.10 31.90
N ARG A 377 -17.85 -2.41 32.00
CA ARG A 377 -16.99 -3.16 31.10
C ARG A 377 -17.55 -3.18 29.68
N TRP A 378 -18.86 -3.45 29.52
CA TRP A 378 -19.54 -3.37 28.22
C TRP A 378 -19.42 -1.97 27.59
N LEU A 379 -19.64 -0.90 28.37
CA LEU A 379 -19.41 0.48 27.88
C LEU A 379 -17.97 0.71 27.48
N ARG A 380 -17.00 0.16 28.21
CA ARG A 380 -15.57 0.24 27.84
C ARG A 380 -15.32 -0.37 26.45
N GLU A 381 -15.86 -1.56 26.19
CA GLU A 381 -15.74 -2.25 24.89
C GLU A 381 -16.40 -1.45 23.75
N GLN A 382 -17.51 -0.73 24.04
CA GLN A 382 -18.16 0.09 23.03
C GLN A 382 -17.40 1.41 22.72
N LEU A 383 -16.79 2.01 23.73
CA LEU A 383 -16.28 3.39 23.68
C LEU A 383 -14.78 3.47 23.39
N TYR A 384 -14.03 2.37 23.52
CA TYR A 384 -12.56 2.40 23.40
C TYR A 384 -12.04 1.32 22.46
N THR A 385 -10.90 1.63 21.82
CA THR A 385 -10.05 0.65 21.11
C THR A 385 -9.29 -0.21 22.12
N ALA A 386 -8.66 -1.28 21.65
CA ALA A 386 -7.79 -2.12 22.46
C ALA A 386 -6.60 -1.34 23.07
N ASP A 387 -6.11 -0.31 22.36
CA ASP A 387 -5.02 0.58 22.82
C ASP A 387 -5.53 1.72 23.71
N GLY A 388 -6.80 1.74 24.07
CA GLY A 388 -7.38 2.70 25.02
C GLY A 388 -7.77 4.06 24.42
N PHE A 389 -7.79 4.23 23.09
CA PHE A 389 -8.31 5.42 22.44
C PHE A 389 -9.84 5.37 22.34
N LYS A 390 -10.50 6.51 22.46
CA LYS A 390 -11.96 6.61 22.26
C LYS A 390 -12.34 6.33 20.80
N ARG A 391 -13.53 5.76 20.61
CA ARG A 391 -14.11 5.47 19.30
C ARG A 391 -15.62 5.78 19.27
N VAL A 392 -16.19 5.92 18.08
CA VAL A 392 -17.65 5.87 17.91
C VAL A 392 -18.09 4.43 18.13
N PRO A 393 -19.08 4.17 19.02
CA PRO A 393 -19.58 2.82 19.26
C PRO A 393 -20.08 2.13 17.98
N ARG A 394 -19.79 0.84 17.82
CA ARG A 394 -20.30 0.02 16.70
C ARG A 394 -21.82 0.08 16.59
N LEU A 395 -22.52 0.09 17.73
CA LEU A 395 -23.98 0.23 17.77
C LEU A 395 -24.47 1.49 17.06
N ILE A 396 -23.74 2.59 17.20
CA ILE A 396 -24.07 3.88 16.56
C ILE A 396 -23.72 3.86 15.08
N LEU A 397 -22.55 3.33 14.72
CA LEU A 397 -22.12 3.24 13.30
C LEU A 397 -23.14 2.45 12.44
N ASN A 398 -23.80 1.46 13.06
CA ASN A 398 -24.77 0.57 12.40
C ASN A 398 -26.23 0.91 12.69
N SER A 399 -26.52 2.10 13.24
CA SER A 399 -27.87 2.57 13.54
C SER A 399 -28.45 3.49 12.46
N SER A 400 -29.73 3.84 12.58
CA SER A 400 -30.39 4.78 11.69
C SER A 400 -29.80 6.20 11.82
N SER A 401 -29.95 7.02 10.77
CA SER A 401 -29.44 8.40 10.76
C SER A 401 -30.02 9.26 11.90
N VAL A 402 -31.24 8.99 12.35
CA VAL A 402 -31.86 9.69 13.48
C VAL A 402 -31.12 9.38 14.79
N LEU A 403 -30.75 8.13 15.03
CA LEU A 403 -30.00 7.73 16.22
C LEU A 403 -28.55 8.22 16.15
N GLN A 404 -27.94 8.22 14.97
CA GLN A 404 -26.63 8.83 14.74
C GLN A 404 -26.64 10.34 15.04
N GLN A 405 -27.68 11.06 14.61
CA GLN A 405 -27.86 12.48 14.94
C GLN A 405 -28.03 12.70 16.44
N THR A 406 -28.77 11.84 17.12
CA THR A 406 -28.95 11.89 18.58
C THR A 406 -27.61 11.71 19.31
N PHE A 407 -26.81 10.71 18.89
CA PHE A 407 -25.45 10.51 19.41
C PHE A 407 -24.56 11.75 19.16
N LEU A 408 -24.57 12.29 17.94
CA LEU A 408 -23.78 13.46 17.57
C LEU A 408 -24.19 14.70 18.40
N SER A 409 -25.48 14.87 18.70
CA SER A 409 -25.96 15.94 19.56
C SER A 409 -25.45 15.80 21.00
N GLY A 410 -25.45 14.59 21.56
CA GLY A 410 -24.85 14.29 22.86
C GLY A 410 -23.34 14.51 22.88
N TYR A 411 -22.64 14.04 21.85
CA TYR A 411 -21.21 14.26 21.72
C TYR A 411 -20.84 15.75 21.64
N TYR A 412 -21.55 16.51 20.80
CA TYR A 412 -21.31 17.95 20.61
C TYR A 412 -21.62 18.75 21.88
N ALA A 413 -22.59 18.32 22.68
CA ALA A 413 -22.91 18.97 23.96
C ALA A 413 -21.74 18.91 24.96
N GLY A 414 -20.92 17.85 24.92
CA GLY A 414 -19.70 17.73 25.72
C GLY A 414 -18.48 18.41 25.09
N ASP A 415 -18.10 17.97 23.91
CA ASP A 415 -16.82 18.32 23.24
C ASP A 415 -16.95 19.39 22.14
N GLY A 416 -18.13 19.99 21.93
CA GLY A 416 -18.34 21.02 20.92
C GLY A 416 -17.60 22.32 21.26
N LEU A 417 -16.75 22.80 20.35
CA LEU A 417 -16.05 24.08 20.51
C LEU A 417 -16.96 25.24 20.15
N LYS A 418 -17.27 26.09 21.12
CA LYS A 418 -18.16 27.27 20.99
C LYS A 418 -17.46 28.53 20.44
N ALA A 419 -16.36 28.45 19.75
CA ALA A 419 -15.58 29.61 19.36
C ALA A 419 -15.91 30.13 17.96
N GLY A 420 -16.57 31.26 17.84
CA GLY A 420 -16.60 32.35 16.85
C GLY A 420 -16.54 32.10 15.34
N ASN A 421 -16.20 30.95 14.83
CA ASN A 421 -15.98 30.69 13.40
C ASN A 421 -16.68 29.39 12.87
N GLY A 422 -17.76 28.94 13.47
CA GLY A 422 -18.50 27.76 13.08
C GLY A 422 -18.34 26.59 14.06
N ASP A 423 -19.18 25.57 13.88
CA ASP A 423 -19.18 24.36 14.70
C ASP A 423 -17.93 23.54 14.46
N SER A 424 -17.29 23.09 15.52
CA SER A 424 -16.15 22.18 15.42
C SER A 424 -16.07 21.26 16.65
N VAL A 425 -15.43 20.11 16.48
CA VAL A 425 -15.13 19.16 17.54
C VAL A 425 -13.65 18.78 17.48
N LYS A 426 -13.06 18.43 18.63
CA LYS A 426 -11.63 18.12 18.73
C LYS A 426 -11.44 16.81 19.51
N THR A 427 -10.58 15.92 19.02
CA THR A 427 -10.23 14.65 19.66
C THR A 427 -8.78 14.30 19.45
N ASN A 428 -8.19 13.52 20.35
CA ASN A 428 -6.84 12.94 20.20
C ASN A 428 -6.86 11.52 19.60
N SER A 429 -8.03 10.97 19.31
CA SER A 429 -8.20 9.65 18.71
C SER A 429 -8.46 9.75 17.21
N ALA A 430 -7.57 9.19 16.39
CA ALA A 430 -7.76 9.10 14.94
C ALA A 430 -9.00 8.25 14.59
N VAL A 431 -9.23 7.15 15.31
CA VAL A 431 -10.39 6.27 15.11
C VAL A 431 -11.69 6.98 15.42
N LEU A 432 -11.74 7.75 16.53
CA LEU A 432 -12.92 8.58 16.85
C LEU A 432 -13.13 9.66 15.79
N ALA A 433 -12.06 10.35 15.38
CA ALA A 433 -12.15 11.39 14.35
C ALA A 433 -12.71 10.84 13.04
N GLN A 434 -12.24 9.66 12.60
CA GLN A 434 -12.75 9.02 11.38
C GLN A 434 -14.22 8.62 11.51
N GLY A 435 -14.61 8.02 12.64
CA GLY A 435 -16.01 7.68 12.91
C GLY A 435 -16.93 8.89 12.91
N LEU A 436 -16.50 10.01 13.51
CA LEU A 436 -17.24 11.27 13.51
C LEU A 436 -17.34 11.87 12.09
N CYS A 437 -16.25 11.87 11.30
CA CYS A 437 -16.28 12.31 9.89
C CYS A 437 -17.36 11.55 9.11
N TRP A 438 -17.42 10.22 9.30
CA TRP A 438 -18.42 9.39 8.64
C TRP A 438 -19.84 9.69 9.10
N LEU A 439 -20.08 9.80 10.42
CA LEU A 439 -21.42 10.12 10.94
C LEU A 439 -21.92 11.48 10.45
N TYR A 440 -21.07 12.52 10.48
CA TYR A 440 -21.44 13.85 9.98
C TYR A 440 -21.73 13.83 8.48
N ALA A 441 -20.97 13.06 7.70
CA ALA A 441 -21.21 12.90 6.26
C ALA A 441 -22.58 12.22 6.00
N ASN A 442 -22.96 11.21 6.79
CA ASN A 442 -24.29 10.59 6.73
C ASN A 442 -25.44 11.55 7.07
N GLN A 443 -25.15 12.64 7.80
CA GLN A 443 -26.09 13.75 8.05
C GLN A 443 -26.02 14.87 7.01
N GLY A 444 -25.33 14.64 5.88
CA GLY A 444 -25.16 15.62 4.81
C GLY A 444 -24.20 16.78 5.15
N ARG A 445 -23.40 16.66 6.22
CA ARG A 445 -22.41 17.67 6.65
C ARG A 445 -21.01 17.27 6.23
N THR A 446 -20.33 18.16 5.53
CA THR A 446 -18.91 17.95 5.14
C THR A 446 -17.98 18.42 6.24
N CYS A 447 -17.12 17.50 6.73
CA CYS A 447 -16.04 17.84 7.65
C CYS A 447 -14.79 18.30 6.90
N THR A 448 -14.13 19.36 7.43
CA THR A 448 -12.73 19.63 7.08
C THR A 448 -11.85 19.20 8.22
N VAL A 449 -10.81 18.44 7.90
CA VAL A 449 -9.90 17.84 8.88
C VAL A 449 -8.67 18.75 9.05
N TYR A 450 -8.32 19.06 10.29
CA TYR A 450 -7.10 19.73 10.66
C TYR A 450 -6.40 18.92 11.76
N VAL A 451 -5.10 18.71 11.61
CA VAL A 451 -4.30 17.98 12.61
C VAL A 451 -3.28 18.93 13.22
N GLU A 452 -3.17 18.87 14.53
CA GLU A 452 -2.19 19.59 15.32
C GLU A 452 -1.32 18.60 16.09
N HIS A 453 -0.01 18.66 15.90
CA HIS A 453 0.95 17.87 16.65
C HIS A 453 1.53 18.68 17.81
N ARG A 454 1.45 18.14 19.04
CA ARG A 454 2.04 18.72 20.25
C ARG A 454 2.86 17.68 21.00
N GLY A 455 4.19 17.74 20.88
CA GLY A 455 5.07 16.70 21.41
C GLY A 455 4.74 15.35 20.76
N GLU A 456 4.55 14.31 21.56
CA GLU A 456 4.22 12.95 21.09
C GLU A 456 2.72 12.75 20.78
N ARG A 457 1.88 13.78 20.92
CA ARG A 457 0.42 13.65 20.77
C ARG A 457 -0.06 14.37 19.52
N SER A 458 -0.95 13.70 18.81
CA SER A 458 -1.71 14.28 17.71
C SER A 458 -3.13 14.60 18.16
N SER A 459 -3.69 15.71 17.72
CA SER A 459 -5.11 16.04 17.93
C SER A 459 -5.76 16.41 16.61
N TYR A 460 -6.95 15.89 16.40
CA TYR A 460 -7.74 16.04 15.18
C TYR A 460 -8.90 16.99 15.47
N GLN A 461 -8.96 18.09 14.71
CA GLN A 461 -10.07 19.03 14.75
C GLN A 461 -10.91 18.86 13.49
N LEU A 462 -12.19 18.61 13.68
CA LEU A 462 -13.18 18.51 12.62
C LEU A 462 -13.99 19.78 12.59
N ASN A 463 -13.88 20.58 11.54
CA ASN A 463 -14.66 21.78 11.34
C ASN A 463 -15.92 21.42 10.54
N LEU A 464 -17.09 21.69 11.10
CA LEU A 464 -18.41 21.29 10.62
C LEU A 464 -19.16 22.43 9.92
N SER A 465 -18.49 23.54 9.63
CA SER A 465 -19.09 24.72 9.03
C SER A 465 -19.64 24.46 7.64
N SER A 466 -20.73 25.13 7.30
CA SER A 466 -21.33 25.12 5.97
C SER A 466 -20.32 25.54 4.91
N ALA A 467 -20.41 24.95 3.71
CA ALA A 467 -19.48 25.13 2.61
C ALA A 467 -19.46 26.55 2.00
N THR A 468 -20.21 27.51 2.55
CA THR A 468 -20.30 28.87 2.00
C THR A 468 -19.16 29.72 2.55
N PRO A 469 -18.19 30.14 1.72
CA PRO A 469 -17.09 31.00 2.14
C PRO A 469 -17.65 32.42 2.46
N ALA A 470 -17.53 32.86 3.71
CA ALA A 470 -17.89 34.22 4.10
C ALA A 470 -16.64 35.11 4.11
N GLY A 471 -16.56 36.11 3.23
CA GLY A 471 -15.55 37.17 3.22
C GLY A 471 -14.09 36.69 3.05
N GLU A 472 -13.11 37.49 3.46
CA GLU A 472 -11.68 37.19 3.39
C GLU A 472 -11.25 36.01 4.25
N LYS A 473 -11.89 35.80 5.40
CA LYS A 473 -11.59 34.67 6.30
C LYS A 473 -11.96 33.30 5.72
N GLY A 474 -12.82 33.27 4.69
CA GLY A 474 -13.24 32.03 4.01
C GLY A 474 -12.45 31.70 2.75
N GLN A 475 -11.44 32.48 2.36
CA GLN A 475 -10.70 32.25 1.10
C GLN A 475 -10.04 30.88 1.02
N HIS A 476 -9.57 30.29 2.15
CA HIS A 476 -9.01 28.96 2.22
C HIS A 476 -10.03 27.88 1.85
N LEU A 477 -11.33 28.12 1.98
CA LEU A 477 -12.41 27.20 1.59
C LEU A 477 -12.65 27.16 0.09
N ARG A 478 -12.12 28.14 -0.68
CA ARG A 478 -12.20 28.18 -2.15
C ARG A 478 -11.21 27.22 -2.83
N LYS A 479 -10.15 26.81 -2.11
CA LYS A 479 -9.20 25.85 -2.62
C LYS A 479 -9.79 24.42 -2.64
N PRO A 480 -9.40 23.54 -3.58
CA PRO A 480 -9.86 22.15 -3.64
C PRO A 480 -9.67 21.43 -2.31
N ALA A 481 -10.63 20.59 -1.91
CA ALA A 481 -10.51 19.78 -0.70
C ALA A 481 -9.36 18.76 -0.79
N ALA A 482 -9.03 18.35 -1.99
CA ALA A 482 -7.97 17.42 -2.35
C ALA A 482 -6.55 18.02 -2.27
N GLU A 483 -6.42 19.38 -2.27
CA GLU A 483 -5.13 20.06 -2.27
C GLU A 483 -4.32 19.71 -1.01
N LEU A 484 -3.11 19.20 -1.21
CA LEU A 484 -2.15 18.89 -0.16
C LEU A 484 -1.62 20.17 0.46
N ARG A 485 -1.88 20.37 1.75
CA ARG A 485 -1.57 21.61 2.47
C ARG A 485 -0.35 21.53 3.34
N ARG A 486 -0.09 20.33 3.86
CA ARG A 486 1.05 20.04 4.72
C ARG A 486 1.57 18.65 4.45
N ILE A 487 2.89 18.52 4.56
CA ILE A 487 3.62 17.28 4.61
C ILE A 487 4.51 17.38 5.83
N GLU A 488 4.26 16.57 6.84
CA GLU A 488 4.97 16.62 8.13
C GLU A 488 5.42 15.20 8.52
N THR A 489 6.49 15.10 9.29
CA THR A 489 6.83 13.83 9.94
C THR A 489 5.99 13.72 11.22
N PRO A 490 5.15 12.68 11.39
CA PRO A 490 4.36 12.52 12.59
C PRO A 490 5.26 12.34 13.82
N PRO A 491 4.86 12.86 14.99
CA PRO A 491 5.72 12.91 16.18
C PRO A 491 5.99 11.55 16.83
N ALA A 492 5.08 10.59 16.70
CA ALA A 492 5.27 9.22 17.17
C ALA A 492 5.82 8.35 16.06
N ALA A 493 6.89 7.65 16.35
CA ALA A 493 7.42 6.67 15.42
C ALA A 493 6.62 5.36 15.59
N ASP A 494 5.74 5.08 14.66
CA ASP A 494 5.11 3.77 14.57
C ASP A 494 6.17 2.68 14.51
N GLU A 495 6.07 1.68 15.38
CA GLU A 495 7.02 0.56 15.39
C GLU A 495 6.72 -0.41 14.24
N TRP A 496 5.46 -0.47 13.82
CA TRP A 496 4.97 -1.37 12.78
C TRP A 496 4.26 -0.59 11.67
N VAL A 497 4.41 -1.08 10.45
CA VAL A 497 3.67 -0.64 9.28
C VAL A 497 2.89 -1.83 8.74
N PHE A 498 1.72 -1.54 8.17
CA PHE A 498 0.80 -2.57 7.73
C PHE A 498 0.49 -2.37 6.25
N ASP A 499 0.38 -3.44 5.56
CA ASP A 499 -0.16 -3.49 4.24
C ASP A 499 -1.48 -4.26 4.24
N LEU A 500 -2.48 -3.68 3.57
CA LEU A 500 -3.80 -4.29 3.45
C LEU A 500 -4.03 -4.73 2.01
N GLU A 501 -4.15 -6.01 1.84
CA GLU A 501 -4.64 -6.56 0.59
C GLU A 501 -6.15 -6.36 0.47
N THR A 502 -6.56 -5.36 -0.33
CA THR A 502 -7.98 -5.09 -0.60
C THR A 502 -8.41 -5.53 -1.99
N GLY A 503 -9.68 -5.80 -2.19
CA GLY A 503 -10.25 -6.26 -3.43
C GLY A 503 -10.11 -5.31 -4.62
N SER A 504 -10.09 -4.00 -4.44
CA SER A 504 -10.05 -2.98 -5.52
C SER A 504 -8.67 -2.36 -5.78
N GLY A 505 -7.57 -2.76 -5.07
CA GLY A 505 -6.22 -2.16 -5.19
C GLY A 505 -6.11 -0.78 -4.55
N VAL A 506 -7.24 -0.30 -4.06
CA VAL A 506 -7.33 0.98 -3.38
C VAL A 506 -8.21 0.86 -2.15
N PHE A 507 -8.00 1.71 -1.18
CA PHE A 507 -8.85 1.78 -0.01
C PHE A 507 -8.76 3.15 0.67
N CYS A 508 -9.83 3.51 1.38
CA CYS A 508 -9.82 4.71 2.19
C CYS A 508 -9.03 4.48 3.48
N ALA A 509 -8.02 5.31 3.70
CA ALA A 509 -7.15 5.24 4.87
C ALA A 509 -6.98 6.60 5.52
N GLY A 510 -6.78 6.61 6.85
CA GLY A 510 -6.59 7.82 7.61
C GLY A 510 -7.90 8.47 8.07
N VAL A 511 -7.81 9.72 8.52
CA VAL A 511 -8.97 10.51 8.94
C VAL A 511 -9.48 11.30 7.74
N GLY A 512 -10.76 11.16 7.39
CA GLY A 512 -11.38 11.77 6.21
C GLY A 512 -11.53 10.79 5.05
N ARG A 513 -11.25 11.23 3.81
CA ARG A 513 -11.58 10.49 2.58
C ARG A 513 -10.40 10.23 1.66
N VAL A 514 -9.16 10.19 2.19
CA VAL A 514 -7.96 9.95 1.38
C VAL A 514 -7.94 8.51 0.86
N VAL A 515 -7.66 8.34 -0.43
CA VAL A 515 -7.53 7.03 -1.09
C VAL A 515 -6.05 6.71 -1.32
N VAL A 516 -5.63 5.49 -0.99
CA VAL A 516 -4.27 4.97 -1.14
C VAL A 516 -4.22 3.78 -2.10
N HIS A 517 -3.08 3.49 -2.74
CA HIS A 517 -2.98 2.58 -3.89
C HIS A 517 -1.87 1.51 -3.80
N ASN A 518 -2.01 0.45 -4.62
CA ASN A 518 -1.07 -0.66 -4.85
C ASN A 518 -0.75 -0.87 -6.37
N SER A 519 0.32 -1.59 -6.81
CA SER A 519 0.93 -1.53 -8.18
C SER A 519 0.54 -2.56 -9.28
N PRO A 520 0.35 -2.20 -10.60
CA PRO A 520 -0.29 -3.02 -11.66
C PRO A 520 0.45 -3.29 -13.00
N ARG A 521 1.79 -3.14 -13.15
CA ARG A 521 2.46 -3.09 -14.49
C ARG A 521 3.00 -4.40 -15.09
N ARG A 522 2.63 -5.59 -14.61
CA ARG A 522 3.16 -6.88 -15.13
C ARG A 522 2.61 -7.26 -16.52
N GLY A 523 3.32 -8.10 -17.32
CA GLY A 523 2.88 -8.56 -18.66
C GLY A 523 1.81 -9.66 -18.59
N LEU A 524 0.86 -9.66 -19.54
CA LEU A 524 -0.26 -10.62 -19.62
C LEU A 524 0.17 -12.08 -19.84
N GLU A 525 1.36 -12.29 -20.37
CA GLU A 525 1.95 -13.60 -20.62
C GLU A 525 2.44 -14.32 -19.35
N PHE A 526 2.68 -13.58 -18.27
CA PHE A 526 3.09 -14.14 -16.99
C PHE A 526 1.89 -14.69 -16.20
N VAL A 527 2.09 -15.81 -15.51
CA VAL A 527 1.02 -16.54 -14.81
C VAL A 527 0.21 -15.63 -13.87
N THR A 528 0.87 -14.74 -13.16
CA THR A 528 0.23 -13.79 -12.25
C THR A 528 -0.71 -12.83 -12.99
N ARG A 529 -0.24 -12.16 -14.07
CA ARG A 529 -1.08 -11.25 -14.88
C ARG A 529 -2.09 -12.02 -15.73
N LYS A 530 -1.76 -13.23 -16.21
CA LYS A 530 -2.70 -14.11 -16.88
C LYS A 530 -3.91 -14.44 -15.99
N ILE A 531 -3.67 -14.73 -14.72
CA ILE A 531 -4.74 -14.99 -13.75
C ILE A 531 -5.53 -13.72 -13.49
N SER A 532 -4.89 -12.60 -13.13
CA SER A 532 -5.59 -11.36 -12.79
C SER A 532 -6.45 -10.82 -13.93
N ASN A 533 -5.95 -10.87 -15.16
CA ASN A 533 -6.69 -10.42 -16.34
C ASN A 533 -7.85 -11.37 -16.70
N ALA A 534 -7.65 -12.71 -16.64
CA ALA A 534 -8.73 -13.66 -16.89
C ALA A 534 -9.83 -13.54 -15.82
N VAL A 535 -9.47 -13.36 -14.55
CA VAL A 535 -10.43 -13.10 -13.47
C VAL A 535 -11.23 -11.84 -13.74
N ALA A 536 -10.60 -10.76 -14.18
CA ALA A 536 -11.26 -9.51 -14.56
C ALA A 536 -12.22 -9.71 -15.76
N ARG A 537 -11.82 -10.46 -16.78
CA ARG A 537 -12.64 -10.80 -17.96
C ARG A 537 -13.84 -11.66 -17.59
N ILE A 538 -13.63 -12.70 -16.76
CA ILE A 538 -14.71 -13.57 -16.25
C ILE A 538 -15.69 -12.75 -15.40
N LYS A 539 -15.22 -11.87 -14.56
CA LYS A 539 -16.05 -10.98 -13.74
C LYS A 539 -16.93 -10.05 -14.59
N LEU A 540 -16.42 -9.58 -15.72
CA LEU A 540 -17.14 -8.72 -16.67
C LEU A 540 -17.98 -9.50 -17.69
N GLY A 541 -18.02 -10.84 -17.57
CA GLY A 541 -18.78 -11.70 -18.50
C GLY A 541 -18.16 -11.82 -19.90
N LEU A 542 -16.87 -11.48 -20.04
CA LEU A 542 -16.13 -11.53 -21.31
C LEU A 542 -15.50 -12.91 -21.56
N ASP A 543 -15.23 -13.67 -20.50
CA ASP A 543 -14.71 -15.05 -20.54
C ASP A 543 -15.45 -15.95 -19.55
N THR A 544 -15.35 -17.28 -19.74
CA THR A 544 -16.05 -18.28 -18.92
C THR A 544 -15.12 -19.23 -18.18
N GLU A 545 -13.83 -19.26 -18.52
CA GLU A 545 -12.85 -20.16 -17.91
C GLU A 545 -11.42 -19.59 -17.98
N LEU A 546 -10.57 -20.05 -17.08
CA LEU A 546 -9.12 -19.78 -17.06
C LEU A 546 -8.35 -21.11 -17.15
N ARG A 547 -7.57 -21.29 -18.22
CA ARG A 547 -6.74 -22.49 -18.40
C ARG A 547 -5.33 -22.28 -17.91
N LEU A 548 -4.87 -23.11 -16.97
CA LEU A 548 -3.55 -23.08 -16.35
C LEU A 548 -2.86 -24.44 -16.42
N GLY A 549 -1.53 -24.47 -16.28
CA GLY A 549 -0.73 -25.68 -16.12
C GLY A 549 -0.64 -26.12 -14.65
N ASN A 550 0.59 -26.31 -14.13
CA ASN A 550 0.82 -26.70 -12.74
C ASN A 550 0.51 -25.57 -11.77
N ILE A 551 -0.58 -25.68 -11.03
CA ILE A 551 -1.02 -24.69 -10.03
C ILE A 551 -0.40 -24.90 -8.65
N ASP A 552 0.34 -26.00 -8.42
CA ASP A 552 1.01 -26.29 -7.15
C ASP A 552 2.48 -25.86 -7.13
N ALA A 553 3.02 -25.40 -8.26
CA ALA A 553 4.36 -24.82 -8.32
C ALA A 553 4.48 -23.57 -7.43
N ARG A 554 5.56 -23.51 -6.63
CA ARG A 554 5.77 -22.46 -5.63
C ARG A 554 6.83 -21.46 -6.08
N ARG A 555 6.55 -20.17 -5.91
CA ARG A 555 7.42 -19.07 -6.33
C ARG A 555 7.52 -18.01 -5.25
N ASP A 556 8.68 -17.38 -5.17
CA ASP A 556 8.89 -16.13 -4.47
C ASP A 556 8.48 -14.99 -5.40
N TRP A 557 7.42 -14.26 -5.06
CA TRP A 557 6.91 -13.14 -5.81
C TRP A 557 6.94 -11.84 -5.00
N GLY A 558 7.35 -10.78 -5.60
CA GLY A 558 7.37 -9.48 -5.00
C GLY A 558 7.24 -8.35 -6.05
N PHE A 559 7.42 -7.05 -5.71
CA PHE A 559 7.13 -5.88 -6.52
C PHE A 559 8.32 -5.33 -7.32
N ALA A 560 8.10 -5.01 -8.60
CA ALA A 560 9.14 -4.50 -9.49
C ALA A 560 9.73 -3.14 -9.05
N GLY A 561 8.92 -2.27 -8.42
CA GLY A 561 9.38 -0.98 -7.90
C GLY A 561 10.45 -1.09 -6.81
N ASP A 562 10.39 -2.13 -5.98
CA ASP A 562 11.42 -2.42 -4.96
C ASP A 562 12.71 -2.95 -5.60
N TYR A 563 12.60 -3.74 -6.66
CA TYR A 563 13.77 -4.35 -7.32
C TYR A 563 14.59 -3.35 -8.12
N VAL A 564 13.96 -2.34 -8.74
CA VAL A 564 14.71 -1.32 -9.50
C VAL A 564 15.60 -0.47 -8.61
N GLU A 565 15.23 -0.29 -7.33
CA GLU A 565 16.10 0.36 -6.35
C GLU A 565 17.35 -0.48 -6.06
N ALA A 566 17.21 -1.81 -5.89
CA ALA A 566 18.35 -2.69 -5.74
C ALA A 566 19.28 -2.63 -6.97
N MET A 567 18.73 -2.61 -8.18
CA MET A 567 19.51 -2.47 -9.41
C MET A 567 20.37 -1.21 -9.40
N TRP A 568 19.80 -0.09 -8.97
CA TRP A 568 20.54 1.17 -8.86
C TRP A 568 21.58 1.12 -7.73
N LEU A 569 21.25 0.63 -6.54
CA LEU A 569 22.17 0.51 -5.40
C LEU A 569 23.40 -0.34 -5.74
N MET A 570 23.23 -1.41 -6.51
CA MET A 570 24.33 -2.27 -6.96
C MET A 570 25.35 -1.49 -7.80
N LEU A 571 24.90 -0.56 -8.64
CA LEU A 571 25.78 0.29 -9.43
C LEU A 571 26.35 1.49 -8.66
N GLN A 572 25.97 1.73 -7.40
CA GLN A 572 26.55 2.79 -6.56
C GLN A 572 27.67 2.28 -5.63
N GLN A 573 27.93 0.98 -5.58
CA GLN A 573 28.96 0.38 -4.73
C GLN A 573 30.37 0.68 -5.27
N ASP A 574 31.38 0.60 -4.40
CA ASP A 574 32.79 0.79 -4.79
C ASP A 574 33.34 -0.40 -5.60
N GLN A 575 32.83 -1.60 -5.32
CA GLN A 575 33.21 -2.84 -6.02
C GLN A 575 31.99 -3.52 -6.63
N PRO A 576 32.11 -4.06 -7.87
CA PRO A 576 31.03 -4.81 -8.49
C PRO A 576 30.87 -6.19 -7.85
N ASP A 577 29.62 -6.62 -7.62
CA ASP A 577 29.31 -7.94 -7.09
C ASP A 577 27.91 -8.41 -7.56
N ASP A 578 27.55 -9.67 -7.28
CA ASP A 578 26.27 -10.25 -7.63
C ASP A 578 25.39 -10.40 -6.38
N TYR A 579 24.07 -10.20 -6.53
CA TYR A 579 23.14 -10.18 -5.40
C TYR A 579 21.85 -10.93 -5.71
N VAL A 580 21.38 -11.74 -4.75
CA VAL A 580 20.01 -12.28 -4.72
C VAL A 580 19.05 -11.20 -4.25
N ILE A 581 18.08 -10.86 -5.10
CA ILE A 581 17.04 -9.87 -4.83
C ILE A 581 15.70 -10.60 -4.78
N ALA A 582 15.20 -10.86 -3.57
CA ALA A 582 14.09 -11.75 -3.25
C ALA A 582 13.27 -11.26 -2.07
N THR A 583 12.04 -11.79 -1.88
CA THR A 583 11.24 -11.51 -0.67
C THR A 583 11.65 -12.38 0.51
N GLY A 584 12.14 -13.57 0.27
CA GLY A 584 12.39 -14.60 1.29
C GLY A 584 11.16 -15.44 1.60
N GLU A 585 10.08 -15.33 0.81
CA GLU A 585 8.83 -16.10 0.96
C GLU A 585 8.43 -16.78 -0.36
N THR A 586 7.67 -17.87 -0.28
CA THR A 586 7.25 -18.63 -1.46
C THR A 586 5.77 -19.03 -1.39
N HIS A 587 5.03 -18.85 -2.50
CA HIS A 587 3.61 -19.11 -2.64
C HIS A 587 3.28 -19.98 -3.84
N ALA A 588 2.20 -20.80 -3.74
CA ALA A 588 1.74 -21.63 -4.85
C ALA A 588 0.92 -20.82 -5.87
N VAL A 589 0.92 -21.24 -7.14
CA VAL A 589 0.02 -20.66 -8.17
C VAL A 589 -1.44 -20.83 -7.78
N ARG A 590 -1.79 -21.93 -7.09
CA ARG A 590 -3.12 -22.20 -6.51
C ARG A 590 -3.51 -21.08 -5.54
N GLU A 591 -2.63 -20.71 -4.61
CA GLU A 591 -2.84 -19.61 -3.67
C GLU A 591 -3.10 -18.29 -4.41
N PHE A 592 -2.42 -18.07 -5.54
CA PHE A 592 -2.68 -16.91 -6.39
C PHE A 592 -4.09 -16.96 -7.01
N CYS A 593 -4.54 -18.14 -7.51
CA CYS A 593 -5.90 -18.30 -8.06
C CYS A 593 -6.96 -18.10 -6.99
N GLU A 594 -6.81 -18.74 -5.83
CA GLU A 594 -7.73 -18.59 -4.69
C GLU A 594 -7.90 -17.12 -4.33
N LEU A 595 -6.80 -16.41 -4.18
CA LEU A 595 -6.80 -14.99 -3.89
C LEU A 595 -7.44 -14.17 -5.02
N ALA A 596 -7.07 -14.40 -6.26
CA ALA A 596 -7.51 -13.62 -7.41
C ALA A 596 -9.02 -13.77 -7.72
N PHE A 597 -9.57 -14.99 -7.66
CA PHE A 597 -11.00 -15.24 -7.90
C PHE A 597 -11.88 -14.82 -6.73
N SER A 598 -11.48 -15.14 -5.49
CA SER A 598 -12.20 -14.68 -4.29
C SER A 598 -12.34 -13.16 -4.29
N HIS A 599 -11.34 -12.46 -4.77
CA HIS A 599 -11.28 -11.01 -4.90
C HIS A 599 -12.48 -10.42 -5.65
N VAL A 600 -12.89 -11.04 -6.72
CA VAL A 600 -14.05 -10.58 -7.50
C VAL A 600 -15.34 -11.30 -7.11
N GLY A 601 -15.35 -12.03 -5.98
CA GLY A 601 -16.51 -12.76 -5.46
C GLY A 601 -16.83 -14.01 -6.28
N LEU A 602 -15.82 -14.67 -6.84
CA LEU A 602 -15.92 -15.91 -7.58
C LEU A 602 -15.10 -17.01 -6.89
N ASP A 603 -15.52 -18.27 -7.05
CA ASP A 603 -14.74 -19.42 -6.59
C ASP A 603 -13.91 -19.96 -7.76
N TYR A 604 -12.57 -19.95 -7.63
CA TYR A 604 -11.65 -20.35 -8.69
C TYR A 604 -11.90 -21.78 -9.18
N THR A 605 -12.40 -22.68 -8.31
CA THR A 605 -12.69 -24.07 -8.66
C THR A 605 -13.74 -24.21 -9.76
N ASN A 606 -14.61 -23.20 -9.92
CA ASN A 606 -15.64 -23.17 -10.97
C ASN A 606 -15.12 -22.69 -12.33
N TYR A 607 -13.93 -22.08 -12.37
CA TYR A 607 -13.44 -21.40 -13.58
C TYR A 607 -12.04 -21.84 -14.00
N VAL A 608 -11.21 -22.36 -13.08
CA VAL A 608 -9.86 -22.78 -13.39
C VAL A 608 -9.87 -24.22 -13.92
N VAL A 609 -9.40 -24.38 -15.15
CA VAL A 609 -9.27 -25.67 -15.85
C VAL A 609 -7.78 -25.98 -15.98
N LEU A 610 -7.37 -27.15 -15.50
CA LEU A 610 -6.01 -27.63 -15.72
C LEU A 610 -5.87 -28.10 -17.17
N ASP A 611 -4.85 -27.62 -17.86
CA ASP A 611 -4.63 -27.87 -19.29
C ASP A 611 -3.15 -28.26 -19.52
N GLU A 612 -2.94 -29.48 -19.98
CA GLU A 612 -1.60 -30.04 -20.21
C GLU A 612 -0.74 -29.21 -21.18
N ARG A 613 -1.36 -28.45 -22.09
CA ARG A 613 -0.65 -27.56 -23.02
C ARG A 613 0.11 -26.44 -22.33
N PHE A 614 -0.26 -26.09 -21.09
CA PHE A 614 0.40 -25.11 -20.26
C PHE A 614 1.33 -25.73 -19.21
N MET A 615 1.44 -27.05 -19.15
CA MET A 615 2.46 -27.73 -18.34
C MET A 615 3.84 -27.50 -18.94
N ARG A 616 4.83 -27.22 -18.11
CA ARG A 616 6.22 -27.08 -18.56
C ARG A 616 6.81 -28.49 -18.75
N PRO A 617 7.58 -28.75 -19.83
CA PRO A 617 8.27 -30.04 -20.01
C PRO A 617 9.21 -30.40 -18.84
N ALA A 618 9.74 -29.37 -18.16
CA ALA A 618 10.54 -29.52 -16.94
C ALA A 618 10.14 -28.41 -15.97
N GLU A 619 9.35 -28.76 -14.95
CA GLU A 619 8.85 -27.82 -13.95
C GLU A 619 9.93 -27.45 -12.91
N VAL A 620 9.81 -26.26 -12.36
CA VAL A 620 10.55 -25.77 -11.19
C VAL A 620 9.58 -25.75 -10.03
N ASP A 621 9.73 -26.67 -9.07
CA ASP A 621 8.73 -26.90 -8.02
C ASP A 621 8.75 -25.80 -6.95
N LEU A 622 9.94 -25.32 -6.57
CA LEU A 622 10.12 -24.36 -5.48
C LEU A 622 11.21 -23.33 -5.81
N LEU A 623 10.89 -22.04 -5.68
CA LEU A 623 11.86 -20.95 -5.66
C LEU A 623 11.62 -20.08 -4.42
N ILE A 624 12.67 -19.87 -3.62
CA ILE A 624 12.70 -18.98 -2.47
C ILE A 624 14.12 -18.44 -2.29
N GLY A 625 14.32 -17.13 -2.45
CA GLY A 625 15.63 -16.50 -2.34
C GLY A 625 15.93 -16.00 -0.92
N ASP A 626 17.22 -16.02 -0.52
CA ASP A 626 17.67 -15.31 0.68
C ASP A 626 18.37 -13.99 0.30
N PRO A 627 17.74 -12.84 0.51
CA PRO A 627 18.34 -11.54 0.20
C PRO A 627 19.29 -11.02 1.28
N ALA A 628 19.87 -11.87 2.14
CA ALA A 628 20.74 -11.46 3.26
C ALA A 628 21.90 -10.59 2.80
N LYS A 629 22.60 -10.94 1.74
CA LYS A 629 23.72 -10.17 1.16
C LYS A 629 23.27 -8.79 0.68
N ALA A 630 22.13 -8.69 -0.01
CA ALA A 630 21.58 -7.42 -0.44
C ALA A 630 21.18 -6.54 0.75
N ARG A 631 20.65 -7.14 1.82
CA ARG A 631 20.34 -6.44 3.07
C ARG A 631 21.58 -5.87 3.77
N GLU A 632 22.63 -6.65 3.84
CA GLU A 632 23.83 -6.29 4.60
C GLU A 632 24.71 -5.29 3.84
N LEU A 633 24.93 -5.49 2.55
CA LEU A 633 25.87 -4.68 1.77
C LEU A 633 25.21 -3.51 1.03
N LEU A 634 23.98 -3.68 0.52
CA LEU A 634 23.26 -2.61 -0.18
C LEU A 634 22.30 -1.85 0.75
N GLY A 635 22.00 -2.39 1.93
CA GLY A 635 20.91 -1.90 2.79
C GLY A 635 19.52 -2.14 2.20
N TRP A 636 19.41 -2.93 1.12
CA TRP A 636 18.16 -3.17 0.40
C TRP A 636 17.29 -4.26 1.04
N ARG A 637 15.98 -4.09 0.96
CA ARG A 637 14.96 -5.06 1.41
C ARG A 637 13.70 -4.95 0.56
N PRO A 638 12.99 -6.06 0.35
CA PRO A 638 11.66 -6.02 -0.26
C PRO A 638 10.70 -5.27 0.66
N LYS A 639 9.83 -4.48 0.07
CA LYS A 639 8.89 -3.59 0.75
C LYS A 639 7.43 -4.06 0.60
N THR A 640 7.17 -5.00 -0.33
CA THR A 640 5.82 -5.45 -0.72
C THR A 640 5.56 -6.94 -0.49
N SER A 641 4.34 -7.32 -0.01
CA SER A 641 3.91 -8.71 0.25
C SER A 641 3.31 -9.40 -0.98
N PHE A 642 3.22 -10.76 -0.94
CA PHE A 642 2.65 -11.55 -2.03
C PHE A 642 1.15 -11.32 -2.25
N PRO A 643 0.29 -11.31 -1.23
CA PRO A 643 -1.13 -11.09 -1.41
C PRO A 643 -1.46 -9.72 -2.03
N ASP A 644 -0.68 -8.67 -1.70
CA ASP A 644 -0.84 -7.34 -2.27
C ASP A 644 -0.53 -7.28 -3.75
N LEU A 645 0.47 -8.02 -4.16
CA LEU A 645 0.81 -8.18 -5.56
C LEU A 645 -0.35 -8.79 -6.36
N VAL A 646 -1.02 -9.84 -5.82
CA VAL A 646 -2.14 -10.53 -6.50
C VAL A 646 -3.30 -9.57 -6.74
N ARG A 647 -3.71 -8.89 -5.70
CA ARG A 647 -4.83 -7.97 -5.70
C ARG A 647 -4.64 -6.81 -6.68
N MET A 648 -3.55 -6.09 -6.52
CA MET A 648 -3.12 -4.99 -7.36
C MET A 648 -3.21 -5.31 -8.86
N MET A 649 -2.85 -6.55 -9.19
CA MET A 649 -2.90 -7.01 -10.58
C MET A 649 -4.32 -7.22 -11.08
N VAL A 650 -5.20 -7.82 -10.26
CA VAL A 650 -6.60 -8.10 -10.66
C VAL A 650 -7.37 -6.81 -10.89
N GLU A 651 -7.19 -5.82 -10.06
CA GLU A 651 -7.96 -4.56 -10.11
C GLU A 651 -7.54 -3.66 -11.23
N ALA A 652 -6.24 -3.55 -11.47
CA ALA A 652 -5.75 -2.86 -12.64
C ALA A 652 -6.34 -3.45 -13.92
N ASP A 653 -6.47 -4.78 -13.97
CA ASP A 653 -7.06 -5.44 -15.13
C ASP A 653 -8.57 -5.22 -15.23
N VAL A 654 -9.32 -5.25 -14.12
CA VAL A 654 -10.74 -4.94 -14.09
C VAL A 654 -11.00 -3.49 -14.52
N GLN A 655 -10.20 -2.55 -14.03
CA GLN A 655 -10.34 -1.14 -14.38
C GLN A 655 -10.00 -0.89 -15.85
N LEU A 656 -8.86 -1.40 -16.30
CA LEU A 656 -8.42 -1.29 -17.70
C LEU A 656 -9.46 -1.84 -18.67
N LEU A 657 -10.06 -3.00 -18.39
CA LEU A 657 -11.07 -3.62 -19.23
C LEU A 657 -12.41 -2.86 -19.18
N LYS A 658 -12.81 -2.32 -18.03
CA LYS A 658 -13.98 -1.43 -17.95
C LYS A 658 -13.83 -0.17 -18.80
N GLU A 659 -12.64 0.38 -18.90
CA GLU A 659 -12.35 1.54 -19.76
C GLU A 659 -12.29 1.18 -21.24
N GLN A 660 -11.79 -0.01 -21.57
CA GLN A 660 -11.71 -0.49 -22.97
C GLN A 660 -13.06 -0.91 -23.56
N TYR A 661 -14.02 -1.34 -22.73
CA TYR A 661 -15.33 -1.85 -23.14
C TYR A 661 -16.51 -0.93 -22.76
N ARG A 662 -16.25 0.30 -22.30
CA ARG A 662 -17.21 1.40 -22.26
C ARG A 662 -17.34 2.05 -23.63
#